data_0bb501cb73fd20b3dbeba07f5bb65436
#
_entry.id   0bb501cb73fd20b3dbeba07f5bb65436
#
_cell.length_a   1.000
_cell.length_b   1.000
_cell.length_c   1.000
_cell.angle_alpha   90.00
_cell.angle_beta   90.00
_cell.angle_gamma   90.00
#
_symmetry.space_group_name_H-M   'P 1'
#
loop_
_entity.id
_entity.type
_entity.pdbx_description
1 polymer ?
#
loop_
_entity_poly.entity_id
_entity_poly.type
_entity_poly.pdbx_seq_one_letter_code
_entity_poly.pdbx_strand_id
1 'polypeptide(L)'
;MKVEERKMKNSEHFGELTSRMNHFREEVLDKKPYICAKRALLATEAYKEHLNEPPIMKRAYMLKNILEKMPIYIEEDTLIVGNQASSNRDAPIFPEYTMEFVMNELDLFEKRDGDVFYITEETKEELRSIAPFWENNNLRSKGGALLPDEVSVYMETGFFGMEGKLNSGDAHLAVDYQQVLQKGLKGYEERVKDLKEKLDLCMPENIDKYQFYKAVLIVIDAVKTFARRYSDLALELAESADGKRKEELEEIARICKKVPYEKAETFYEAIQSTWFIQLILQIESNGHSLSYGRFDQYIYPYYKRDKDLHNITEEQAIELLDNLWIKTLTINKVRSQAHTFSSAGSPMYQNVTIGGQTPDKKDATNELSYLVLKSVAQTRLPQPNLTVRYHKNMPKAFLDEAIEVMKLGTGMPAFNNDEIIIPSFIEKGVKEEDAYNYSAIGCVETAVPGKWGYRCTGMSYMNFPRILLMAMNDGVDMTSGKRFFEGSGYFKDMASYDELFKAIEKGMRHLTRMSVIVENAIDLALERDVPDVLCSALTEDCIGRGKTIKEGGAVYDFISGLQVGIANMADSLAAIKKLVFEERKITPEELWNAILDDYTSKESQRIQEMLINDAPKYGNDIDEVDQLVVDVYNIYIDEMKKYPNTRYGRGPIGGIRYAGTSSISANVGQGYGTMATPDGRKAHTPLAEGCSPAHAMDKKGPTAVFKSVSKLPIHEITGGVLLNQKVTPQLLSKEENKEKIEMLIKTFFNRLKGYHVQYNVVSKETLLDAQAHPEKHKDLIVRVAGYSAFFNVLSKATQDDIIGRTEQTL
;
A
#
# COMPACT_ATOMS: atom_id res chain seq x y z
N MET A 1 -29.49 12.64 8.98
CA MET A 1 -30.03 11.99 7.79
C MET A 1 -29.95 10.48 8.05
N LYS A 2 -31.04 9.75 7.97
CA LYS A 2 -31.04 8.29 8.20
C LYS A 2 -30.21 7.61 7.11
N VAL A 3 -29.59 6.47 7.41
CA VAL A 3 -28.76 5.72 6.47
C VAL A 3 -29.51 5.42 5.16
N GLU A 4 -30.79 5.12 5.24
CA GLU A 4 -31.68 4.87 4.09
C GLU A 4 -31.91 6.11 3.21
N GLU A 5 -32.10 7.31 3.79
CA GLU A 5 -32.22 8.56 3.02
C GLU A 5 -30.91 8.92 2.30
N ARG A 6 -29.78 8.54 2.87
CA ARG A 6 -28.46 8.73 2.23
C ARG A 6 -28.26 7.74 1.09
N LYS A 7 -28.68 6.46 1.27
CA LYS A 7 -28.64 5.44 0.20
C LYS A 7 -29.50 5.88 -1.00
N MET A 8 -30.73 6.37 -0.77
CA MET A 8 -31.61 6.86 -1.85
C MET A 8 -31.04 8.04 -2.62
N LYS A 9 -30.53 9.08 -1.95
CA LYS A 9 -29.92 10.23 -2.65
C LYS A 9 -28.67 9.88 -3.44
N ASN A 10 -27.90 8.90 -2.99
CA ASN A 10 -26.71 8.43 -3.68
C ASN A 10 -27.06 7.61 -4.92
N SER A 11 -28.11 6.79 -4.88
CA SER A 11 -28.58 6.06 -6.05
C SER A 11 -29.18 6.97 -7.12
N GLU A 12 -29.80 8.08 -6.72
CA GLU A 12 -30.29 9.12 -7.65
C GLU A 12 -29.14 9.81 -8.41
N HIS A 13 -27.96 9.99 -7.80
CA HIS A 13 -26.83 10.68 -8.45
C HIS A 13 -25.93 9.75 -9.28
N PHE A 14 -25.53 8.62 -8.69
CA PHE A 14 -24.57 7.70 -9.33
C PHE A 14 -25.23 6.51 -10.02
N GLY A 15 -26.52 6.29 -9.82
CA GLY A 15 -27.21 5.07 -10.23
C GLY A 15 -26.93 3.89 -9.31
N GLU A 16 -27.41 2.73 -9.72
CA GLU A 16 -27.27 1.48 -8.97
C GLU A 16 -26.54 0.44 -9.82
N LEU A 17 -25.95 -0.56 -9.15
CA LEU A 17 -25.43 -1.75 -9.82
C LEU A 17 -26.53 -2.46 -10.61
N THR A 18 -26.19 -3.06 -11.74
CA THR A 18 -27.10 -4.02 -12.39
C THR A 18 -27.43 -5.17 -11.43
N SER A 19 -28.60 -5.81 -11.62
CA SER A 19 -29.01 -6.90 -10.72
C SER A 19 -27.95 -7.99 -10.60
N ARG A 20 -27.27 -8.34 -11.70
CA ARG A 20 -26.22 -9.36 -11.68
C ARG A 20 -24.94 -8.87 -10.98
N MET A 21 -24.53 -7.62 -11.19
CA MET A 21 -23.37 -7.09 -10.48
C MET A 21 -23.62 -6.94 -8.98
N ASN A 22 -24.86 -6.59 -8.59
CA ASN A 22 -25.23 -6.60 -7.19
C ASN A 22 -25.19 -8.01 -6.59
N HIS A 23 -25.73 -9.02 -7.29
CA HIS A 23 -25.70 -10.42 -6.85
C HIS A 23 -24.24 -10.90 -6.72
N PHE A 24 -23.40 -10.69 -7.72
CA PHE A 24 -21.99 -11.06 -7.69
C PHE A 24 -21.22 -10.36 -6.55
N ARG A 25 -21.48 -9.07 -6.32
CA ARG A 25 -20.92 -8.32 -5.20
C ARG A 25 -21.29 -8.93 -3.85
N GLU A 26 -22.59 -9.24 -3.64
CA GLU A 26 -23.07 -9.85 -2.41
C GLU A 26 -22.46 -11.24 -2.20
N GLU A 27 -22.39 -12.07 -3.24
CA GLU A 27 -21.73 -13.38 -3.20
C GLU A 27 -20.26 -13.25 -2.73
N VAL A 28 -19.51 -12.32 -3.31
CA VAL A 28 -18.10 -12.09 -2.94
C VAL A 28 -17.97 -11.58 -1.51
N LEU A 29 -18.88 -10.69 -1.06
CA LEU A 29 -18.82 -10.12 0.29
C LEU A 29 -19.21 -11.13 1.38
N ASP A 30 -20.19 -12.00 1.11
CA ASP A 30 -20.63 -13.00 2.07
C ASP A 30 -19.69 -14.21 2.16
N LYS A 31 -18.76 -14.34 1.17
CA LYS A 31 -17.81 -15.44 1.13
C LYS A 31 -16.77 -15.33 2.25
N LYS A 32 -16.68 -16.36 3.07
CA LYS A 32 -15.61 -16.48 4.06
C LYS A 32 -14.25 -16.72 3.37
N PRO A 33 -13.17 -16.00 3.78
CA PRO A 33 -11.86 -16.20 3.19
C PRO A 33 -11.21 -17.48 3.75
N TYR A 34 -11.04 -18.51 2.91
CA TYR A 34 -10.32 -19.73 3.28
C TYR A 34 -8.86 -19.67 2.81
N ILE A 35 -7.99 -20.31 3.56
CA ILE A 35 -6.61 -20.56 3.13
C ILE A 35 -6.64 -21.66 2.08
N CYS A 36 -5.96 -21.43 0.94
CA CYS A 36 -5.88 -22.36 -0.17
C CYS A 36 -4.44 -22.86 -0.34
N ALA A 37 -4.22 -24.19 -0.21
CA ALA A 37 -2.92 -24.81 -0.37
C ALA A 37 -2.52 -25.05 -1.84
N LYS A 38 -3.44 -24.97 -2.80
CA LYS A 38 -3.19 -25.45 -4.19
C LYS A 38 -1.98 -24.79 -4.84
N ARG A 39 -1.85 -23.44 -4.71
CA ARG A 39 -0.67 -22.73 -5.21
C ARG A 39 0.62 -23.26 -4.56
N ALA A 40 0.61 -23.46 -3.26
CA ALA A 40 1.78 -23.91 -2.51
C ALA A 40 2.22 -25.35 -2.92
N LEU A 41 1.27 -26.24 -3.14
CA LEU A 41 1.54 -27.59 -3.63
C LEU A 41 2.17 -27.55 -5.01
N LEU A 42 1.60 -26.78 -5.95
CA LEU A 42 2.11 -26.64 -7.32
C LEU A 42 3.47 -25.94 -7.37
N ALA A 43 3.70 -24.95 -6.50
CA ALA A 43 5.01 -24.33 -6.35
C ALA A 43 6.06 -25.33 -5.85
N THR A 44 5.69 -26.16 -4.86
CA THR A 44 6.57 -27.17 -4.29
C THR A 44 6.94 -28.25 -5.32
N GLU A 45 5.96 -28.71 -6.11
CA GLU A 45 6.18 -29.65 -7.21
C GLU A 45 7.22 -29.12 -8.18
N ALA A 46 7.02 -27.90 -8.69
CA ALA A 46 7.94 -27.26 -9.62
C ALA A 46 9.36 -27.05 -9.05
N TYR A 47 9.47 -26.63 -7.78
CA TYR A 47 10.77 -26.44 -7.14
C TYR A 47 11.53 -27.75 -6.93
N LYS A 48 10.83 -28.86 -6.64
CA LYS A 48 11.44 -30.20 -6.53
C LYS A 48 11.92 -30.69 -7.89
N GLU A 49 11.12 -30.50 -8.94
CA GLU A 49 11.47 -30.92 -10.30
C GLU A 49 12.67 -30.16 -10.86
N HIS A 50 12.74 -28.85 -10.55
CA HIS A 50 13.77 -27.93 -11.04
C HIS A 50 14.81 -27.54 -9.98
N LEU A 51 15.11 -28.42 -9.01
CA LEU A 51 15.93 -28.10 -7.85
C LEU A 51 17.31 -27.51 -8.18
N ASN A 52 17.94 -27.96 -9.26
CA ASN A 52 19.28 -27.58 -9.68
C ASN A 52 19.31 -26.39 -10.67
N GLU A 53 18.15 -25.85 -11.06
CA GLU A 53 18.07 -24.69 -11.96
C GLU A 53 18.39 -23.39 -11.21
N PRO A 54 18.86 -22.35 -11.92
CA PRO A 54 19.02 -21.01 -11.34
C PRO A 54 17.70 -20.49 -10.74
N PRO A 55 17.74 -19.63 -9.72
CA PRO A 55 16.52 -19.11 -9.07
C PRO A 55 15.50 -18.52 -10.04
N ILE A 56 15.94 -17.78 -11.04
CA ILE A 56 15.05 -17.19 -12.07
C ILE A 56 14.32 -18.27 -12.88
N MET A 57 14.98 -19.38 -13.18
CA MET A 57 14.37 -20.49 -13.92
C MET A 57 13.37 -21.25 -13.04
N LYS A 58 13.72 -21.47 -11.73
CA LYS A 58 12.76 -22.05 -10.77
C LYS A 58 11.49 -21.24 -10.67
N ARG A 59 11.62 -19.90 -10.62
CA ARG A 59 10.48 -18.97 -10.58
C ARG A 59 9.65 -19.06 -11.86
N ALA A 60 10.29 -19.14 -13.04
CA ALA A 60 9.58 -19.29 -14.31
C ALA A 60 8.81 -20.60 -14.40
N TYR A 61 9.44 -21.73 -14.05
CA TYR A 61 8.78 -23.03 -14.05
C TYR A 61 7.70 -23.15 -12.98
N MET A 62 7.91 -22.54 -11.80
CA MET A 62 6.89 -22.46 -10.76
C MET A 62 5.63 -21.75 -11.27
N LEU A 63 5.80 -20.54 -11.85
CA LEU A 63 4.65 -19.79 -12.37
C LEU A 63 3.97 -20.56 -13.50
N LYS A 64 4.74 -21.20 -14.39
CA LYS A 64 4.20 -22.07 -15.43
C LYS A 64 3.35 -23.18 -14.85
N ASN A 65 3.89 -23.96 -13.89
CA ASN A 65 3.19 -25.07 -13.28
C ASN A 65 1.87 -24.64 -12.61
N ILE A 66 1.89 -23.48 -11.93
CA ILE A 66 0.71 -22.91 -11.30
C ILE A 66 -0.34 -22.54 -12.36
N LEU A 67 0.02 -21.76 -13.38
CA LEU A 67 -0.91 -21.29 -14.40
C LEU A 67 -1.50 -22.40 -15.27
N GLU A 68 -0.75 -23.50 -15.47
CA GLU A 68 -1.21 -24.66 -16.23
C GLU A 68 -2.12 -25.58 -15.42
N LYS A 69 -1.93 -25.68 -14.09
CA LYS A 69 -2.57 -26.73 -13.28
C LYS A 69 -3.54 -26.22 -12.21
N MET A 70 -3.47 -24.94 -11.80
CA MET A 70 -4.38 -24.44 -10.77
C MET A 70 -5.84 -24.59 -11.19
N PRO A 71 -6.77 -24.83 -10.27
CA PRO A 71 -8.20 -24.85 -10.55
C PRO A 71 -8.65 -23.51 -11.13
N ILE A 72 -9.46 -23.54 -12.18
CA ILE A 72 -10.09 -22.38 -12.77
C ILE A 72 -11.61 -22.54 -12.76
N TYR A 73 -12.33 -21.42 -12.70
CA TYR A 73 -13.79 -21.38 -12.77
C TYR A 73 -14.26 -20.07 -13.36
N ILE A 74 -15.50 -20.04 -13.83
CA ILE A 74 -16.22 -18.87 -14.32
C ILE A 74 -17.50 -18.76 -13.51
N GLU A 75 -17.67 -17.67 -12.79
CA GLU A 75 -18.88 -17.39 -12.01
C GLU A 75 -20.06 -17.07 -12.94
N GLU A 76 -21.27 -17.35 -12.51
CA GLU A 76 -22.49 -17.20 -13.33
C GLU A 76 -22.70 -15.75 -13.80
N ASP A 77 -22.48 -14.79 -12.92
CA ASP A 77 -22.75 -13.37 -13.17
C ASP A 77 -21.56 -12.58 -13.74
N THR A 78 -20.40 -13.23 -13.90
CA THR A 78 -19.20 -12.50 -14.30
C THR A 78 -19.05 -12.37 -15.82
N LEU A 79 -18.53 -11.23 -16.23
CA LEU A 79 -18.08 -10.97 -17.60
C LEU A 79 -16.55 -11.06 -17.71
N ILE A 80 -15.84 -10.78 -16.61
CA ILE A 80 -14.40 -10.80 -16.53
C ILE A 80 -13.95 -12.06 -15.78
N VAL A 81 -13.08 -12.86 -16.42
CA VAL A 81 -12.69 -14.18 -15.90
C VAL A 81 -11.25 -14.21 -15.43
N GLY A 82 -10.99 -15.06 -14.44
CA GLY A 82 -9.69 -15.21 -13.82
C GLY A 82 -9.79 -15.31 -12.30
N ASN A 83 -9.07 -16.27 -11.70
CA ASN A 83 -9.02 -16.48 -10.25
C ASN A 83 -7.60 -16.83 -9.79
N GLN A 84 -7.27 -16.50 -8.54
CA GLN A 84 -5.95 -16.80 -7.96
C GLN A 84 -5.94 -18.05 -7.04
N ALA A 85 -7.09 -18.56 -6.67
CA ALA A 85 -7.26 -19.64 -5.70
C ALA A 85 -8.49 -20.48 -6.08
N SER A 86 -8.79 -21.52 -5.32
CA SER A 86 -9.87 -22.48 -5.63
C SER A 86 -11.28 -21.88 -5.53
N SER A 87 -11.46 -20.75 -4.85
CA SER A 87 -12.72 -20.04 -4.71
C SER A 87 -12.48 -18.54 -4.55
N ASN A 88 -13.54 -17.73 -4.73
CA ASN A 88 -13.49 -16.28 -4.50
C ASN A 88 -13.05 -15.97 -3.07
N ARG A 89 -12.16 -14.99 -2.92
CA ARG A 89 -11.55 -14.54 -1.67
C ARG A 89 -10.70 -15.57 -0.92
N ASP A 90 -10.53 -16.79 -1.43
CA ASP A 90 -9.58 -17.73 -0.86
C ASP A 90 -8.16 -17.17 -1.00
N ALA A 91 -7.34 -17.34 0.03
CA ALA A 91 -6.00 -16.79 0.10
C ALA A 91 -4.94 -17.89 -0.13
N PRO A 92 -4.16 -17.80 -1.23
CA PRO A 92 -3.10 -18.76 -1.51
C PRO A 92 -1.91 -18.56 -0.58
N ILE A 93 -1.18 -19.66 -0.31
CA ILE A 93 0.09 -19.66 0.40
C ILE A 93 1.26 -19.59 -0.60
N PHE A 94 2.29 -18.82 -0.22
CA PHE A 94 3.52 -18.58 -0.96
C PHE A 94 4.72 -19.14 -0.20
N PRO A 95 4.97 -20.45 -0.27
CA PRO A 95 5.95 -21.13 0.58
C PRO A 95 7.39 -20.71 0.26
N GLU A 96 7.66 -20.20 -0.94
CA GLU A 96 8.97 -19.69 -1.35
C GLU A 96 9.38 -18.41 -0.61
N TYR A 97 8.43 -17.70 0.00
CA TYR A 97 8.70 -16.56 0.87
C TYR A 97 8.87 -17.00 2.32
N THR A 98 7.93 -17.76 2.85
CA THR A 98 7.98 -18.28 4.22
C THR A 98 6.94 -19.37 4.48
N MET A 99 7.30 -20.34 5.28
CA MET A 99 6.36 -21.30 5.88
C MET A 99 6.32 -21.18 7.41
N GLU A 100 7.24 -20.44 8.02
CA GLU A 100 7.40 -20.37 9.47
C GLU A 100 6.12 -19.89 10.16
N PHE A 101 5.63 -18.68 9.83
CA PHE A 101 4.41 -18.18 10.46
C PHE A 101 3.18 -19.00 10.10
N VAL A 102 3.12 -19.54 8.86
CA VAL A 102 1.99 -20.37 8.42
C VAL A 102 1.87 -21.61 9.33
N MET A 103 2.98 -22.27 9.60
CA MET A 103 3.00 -23.46 10.46
C MET A 103 2.70 -23.13 11.93
N ASN A 104 3.23 -21.99 12.42
CA ASN A 104 3.02 -21.55 13.79
C ASN A 104 1.57 -21.12 14.06
N GLU A 105 0.87 -20.64 13.03
CA GLU A 105 -0.46 -20.05 13.17
C GLU A 105 -1.59 -20.90 12.60
N LEU A 106 -1.33 -22.17 12.13
CA LEU A 106 -2.34 -23.05 11.53
C LEU A 106 -3.63 -23.21 12.37
N ASP A 107 -3.51 -23.25 13.69
CA ASP A 107 -4.63 -23.40 14.62
C ASP A 107 -5.10 -22.06 15.23
N LEU A 108 -4.52 -20.95 14.78
CA LEU A 108 -4.79 -19.60 15.28
C LEU A 108 -5.51 -18.71 14.26
N PHE A 109 -5.47 -19.01 12.95
CA PHE A 109 -6.06 -18.17 11.91
C PHE A 109 -7.52 -17.81 12.15
N GLU A 110 -8.32 -18.75 12.64
CA GLU A 110 -9.75 -18.55 12.94
C GLU A 110 -10.00 -17.83 14.27
N LYS A 111 -8.98 -17.67 15.11
CA LYS A 111 -9.06 -17.08 16.46
C LYS A 111 -8.50 -15.65 16.54
N ARG A 112 -8.08 -15.10 15.41
CA ARG A 112 -7.49 -13.77 15.34
C ARG A 112 -8.49 -12.68 15.71
N ASP A 113 -8.01 -11.65 16.37
CA ASP A 113 -8.73 -10.38 16.53
C ASP A 113 -8.51 -9.51 15.27
N GLY A 114 -9.37 -9.67 14.27
CA GLY A 114 -9.24 -9.07 12.94
C GLY A 114 -8.48 -9.97 11.95
N ASP A 115 -8.69 -9.72 10.66
CA ASP A 115 -8.07 -10.47 9.57
C ASP A 115 -8.18 -12.00 9.71
N VAL A 116 -9.38 -12.47 10.02
CA VAL A 116 -9.68 -13.88 10.24
C VAL A 116 -9.65 -14.64 8.93
N PHE A 117 -8.93 -15.77 8.91
CA PHE A 117 -8.95 -16.73 7.82
C PHE A 117 -9.44 -18.08 8.32
N TYR A 118 -10.22 -18.76 7.50
CA TYR A 118 -10.71 -20.11 7.77
C TYR A 118 -9.76 -21.12 7.12
N ILE A 119 -9.62 -22.31 7.71
CA ILE A 119 -8.76 -23.37 7.19
C ILE A 119 -9.35 -24.74 7.50
N THR A 120 -9.39 -25.62 6.50
CA THR A 120 -9.84 -27.00 6.69
C THR A 120 -8.71 -27.90 7.21
N GLU A 121 -9.04 -29.00 7.86
CA GLU A 121 -8.03 -29.98 8.30
C GLU A 121 -7.26 -30.58 7.11
N GLU A 122 -7.93 -30.82 5.98
CA GLU A 122 -7.28 -31.24 4.73
C GLU A 122 -6.20 -30.24 4.30
N THR A 123 -6.53 -28.96 4.26
CA THR A 123 -5.56 -27.89 3.92
C THR A 123 -4.40 -27.83 4.91
N LYS A 124 -4.66 -28.04 6.21
CA LYS A 124 -3.57 -28.10 7.21
C LYS A 124 -2.62 -29.27 6.95
N GLU A 125 -3.16 -30.45 6.61
CA GLU A 125 -2.36 -31.65 6.28
C GLU A 125 -1.55 -31.45 5.00
N GLU A 126 -2.17 -30.86 3.96
CA GLU A 126 -1.46 -30.51 2.72
C GLU A 126 -0.28 -29.58 3.01
N LEU A 127 -0.47 -28.52 3.80
CA LEU A 127 0.60 -27.57 4.16
C LEU A 127 1.68 -28.21 5.02
N ARG A 128 1.32 -29.05 6.00
CA ARG A 128 2.28 -29.80 6.81
C ARG A 128 3.15 -30.74 5.94
N SER A 129 2.58 -31.33 4.90
CA SER A 129 3.30 -32.27 4.02
C SER A 129 4.43 -31.60 3.22
N ILE A 130 4.29 -30.31 2.89
CA ILE A 130 5.29 -29.57 2.10
C ILE A 130 6.25 -28.74 2.96
N ALA A 131 5.89 -28.43 4.20
CA ALA A 131 6.66 -27.53 5.08
C ALA A 131 8.14 -27.96 5.25
N PRO A 132 8.50 -29.25 5.42
CA PRO A 132 9.90 -29.66 5.57
C PRO A 132 10.77 -29.31 4.36
N PHE A 133 10.23 -29.34 3.14
CA PHE A 133 10.97 -28.92 1.94
C PHE A 133 11.36 -27.44 1.98
N TRP A 134 10.49 -26.60 2.55
CA TRP A 134 10.66 -25.15 2.58
C TRP A 134 11.40 -24.62 3.80
N GLU A 135 11.72 -25.41 4.81
CA GLU A 135 12.33 -24.98 6.06
C GLU A 135 13.57 -24.11 5.85
N ASN A 136 14.46 -24.50 4.92
CA ASN A 136 15.68 -23.78 4.57
C ASN A 136 15.69 -23.27 3.10
N ASN A 137 14.61 -23.47 2.36
CA ASN A 137 14.50 -23.11 0.94
C ASN A 137 13.66 -21.85 0.68
N ASN A 138 13.30 -21.11 1.69
CA ASN A 138 12.46 -19.92 1.58
C ASN A 138 13.27 -18.63 1.76
N LEU A 139 12.69 -17.52 1.31
CA LEU A 139 13.28 -16.20 1.39
C LEU A 139 13.57 -15.76 2.84
N ARG A 140 12.65 -16.05 3.80
CA ARG A 140 12.83 -15.64 5.19
C ARG A 140 14.08 -16.26 5.81
N SER A 141 14.27 -17.56 5.66
CA SER A 141 15.44 -18.26 6.19
C SER A 141 16.74 -17.73 5.57
N LYS A 142 16.77 -17.58 4.24
CA LYS A 142 17.94 -17.11 3.51
C LYS A 142 18.24 -15.63 3.76
N GLY A 143 17.22 -14.81 3.79
CA GLY A 143 17.34 -13.37 4.09
C GLY A 143 17.77 -13.11 5.53
N GLY A 144 17.25 -13.90 6.48
CA GLY A 144 17.70 -13.87 7.87
C GLY A 144 19.19 -14.19 8.03
N ALA A 145 19.69 -15.17 7.27
CA ALA A 145 21.10 -15.54 7.27
C ALA A 145 22.06 -14.48 6.68
N LEU A 146 21.53 -13.49 5.94
CA LEU A 146 22.31 -12.37 5.40
C LEU A 146 22.44 -11.19 6.38
N LEU A 147 21.66 -11.19 7.46
CA LEU A 147 21.68 -10.08 8.43
C LEU A 147 22.97 -10.12 9.24
N PRO A 148 23.72 -9.01 9.30
CA PRO A 148 24.90 -8.92 10.16
C PRO A 148 24.55 -8.96 11.65
N ASP A 149 25.46 -9.48 12.49
CA ASP A 149 25.30 -9.51 13.95
C ASP A 149 25.02 -8.12 14.56
N GLU A 150 25.57 -7.07 13.95
CA GLU A 150 25.39 -5.66 14.34
C GLU A 150 23.92 -5.24 14.43
N VAL A 151 23.03 -5.87 13.67
CA VAL A 151 21.59 -5.56 13.65
C VAL A 151 20.71 -6.54 14.41
N SER A 152 21.29 -7.60 14.97
CA SER A 152 20.54 -8.69 15.63
C SER A 152 19.64 -8.18 16.75
N VAL A 153 20.12 -7.27 17.60
CA VAL A 153 19.36 -6.72 18.72
C VAL A 153 18.08 -6.03 18.28
N TYR A 154 18.08 -5.36 17.14
CA TYR A 154 16.89 -4.65 16.62
C TYR A 154 15.87 -5.61 16.04
N MET A 155 16.33 -6.73 15.47
CA MET A 155 15.49 -7.78 14.90
C MET A 155 14.85 -8.62 16.01
N GLU A 156 15.64 -9.07 17.00
CA GLU A 156 15.20 -9.86 18.16
C GLU A 156 14.16 -9.12 19.00
N THR A 157 14.31 -7.81 19.15
CA THR A 157 13.39 -6.97 19.94
C THR A 157 12.18 -6.48 19.13
N GLY A 158 12.09 -6.82 17.86
CA GLY A 158 11.02 -6.36 16.96
C GLY A 158 11.03 -4.85 16.71
N PHE A 159 12.15 -4.16 16.97
CA PHE A 159 12.26 -2.73 16.63
C PHE A 159 12.25 -2.52 15.13
N PHE A 160 12.98 -3.35 14.37
CA PHE A 160 12.83 -3.47 12.93
C PHE A 160 12.09 -4.78 12.61
N GLY A 161 10.99 -4.68 11.87
CA GLY A 161 10.21 -5.84 11.47
C GLY A 161 10.71 -6.45 10.16
N MET A 162 10.78 -7.77 10.09
CA MET A 162 11.05 -8.50 8.83
C MET A 162 9.76 -8.88 8.08
N GLU A 163 8.63 -8.71 8.73
CA GLU A 163 7.33 -9.21 8.27
C GLU A 163 6.93 -8.65 6.90
N GLY A 164 7.19 -7.35 6.69
CA GLY A 164 6.76 -6.67 5.48
C GLY A 164 7.41 -7.14 4.18
N LYS A 165 8.63 -7.72 4.23
CA LYS A 165 9.33 -8.15 3.02
C LYS A 165 9.81 -9.58 3.01
N LEU A 166 10.38 -10.08 4.08
CA LEU A 166 10.83 -11.48 4.12
C LEU A 166 9.66 -12.46 4.13
N ASN A 167 8.52 -12.08 4.67
CA ASN A 167 7.32 -12.92 4.65
C ASN A 167 6.42 -12.66 3.45
N SER A 168 6.36 -11.43 2.94
CA SER A 168 5.44 -11.07 1.87
C SER A 168 6.10 -10.63 0.56
N GLY A 169 7.39 -10.34 0.54
CA GLY A 169 8.05 -9.83 -0.67
C GLY A 169 7.76 -8.36 -0.95
N ASP A 170 8.15 -7.92 -2.13
CA ASP A 170 7.94 -6.55 -2.59
C ASP A 170 7.13 -6.51 -3.88
N ALA A 171 6.33 -5.49 -4.08
CA ALA A 171 5.52 -5.30 -5.28
C ALA A 171 4.89 -3.90 -5.40
N HIS A 172 5.44 -2.88 -4.76
CA HIS A 172 4.94 -1.50 -4.83
C HIS A 172 5.22 -0.87 -6.20
N LEU A 173 4.48 -1.27 -7.21
CA LEU A 173 4.66 -0.79 -8.57
C LEU A 173 3.38 -0.91 -9.41
N ALA A 174 3.39 -0.31 -10.57
CA ALA A 174 2.47 -0.57 -11.67
C ALA A 174 3.30 -0.92 -12.91
N VAL A 175 2.98 -2.03 -13.56
CA VAL A 175 3.64 -2.42 -14.83
C VAL A 175 3.16 -1.57 -15.99
N ASP A 176 3.77 -1.72 -17.16
CA ASP A 176 3.38 -0.99 -18.37
C ASP A 176 2.16 -1.63 -19.05
N TYR A 177 0.98 -1.42 -18.46
CA TYR A 177 -0.28 -1.88 -19.04
C TYR A 177 -0.52 -1.31 -20.43
N GLN A 178 -0.11 -0.06 -20.67
CA GLN A 178 -0.28 0.56 -21.98
C GLN A 178 0.42 -0.23 -23.10
N GLN A 179 1.67 -0.62 -22.87
CA GLN A 179 2.42 -1.40 -23.84
C GLN A 179 1.84 -2.82 -24.01
N VAL A 180 1.39 -3.45 -22.92
CA VAL A 180 0.70 -4.75 -23.00
C VAL A 180 -0.53 -4.67 -23.89
N LEU A 181 -1.37 -3.67 -23.70
CA LEU A 181 -2.58 -3.51 -24.52
C LEU A 181 -2.27 -3.21 -25.99
N GLN A 182 -1.24 -2.42 -26.27
CA GLN A 182 -0.86 -2.02 -27.63
C GLN A 182 -0.15 -3.10 -28.44
N LYS A 183 0.64 -3.97 -27.80
CA LYS A 183 1.49 -4.96 -28.46
C LYS A 183 1.11 -6.42 -28.17
N GLY A 184 0.39 -6.65 -27.08
CA GLY A 184 0.20 -7.97 -26.51
C GLY A 184 1.52 -8.58 -26.00
N LEU A 185 1.45 -9.67 -25.29
CA LEU A 185 2.66 -10.43 -24.89
C LEU A 185 3.42 -10.98 -26.10
N LYS A 186 2.78 -11.12 -27.24
CA LYS A 186 3.39 -11.48 -28.51
C LYS A 186 4.52 -10.52 -28.90
N GLY A 187 4.31 -9.22 -28.76
CA GLY A 187 5.34 -8.23 -29.05
C GLY A 187 6.54 -8.31 -28.09
N TYR A 188 6.32 -8.69 -26.85
CA TYR A 188 7.39 -8.96 -25.89
C TYR A 188 8.14 -10.25 -26.24
N GLU A 189 7.43 -11.33 -26.61
CA GLU A 189 8.01 -12.59 -27.05
C GLU A 189 8.92 -12.39 -28.26
N GLU A 190 8.45 -11.69 -29.29
CA GLU A 190 9.22 -11.39 -30.50
C GLU A 190 10.50 -10.62 -30.18
N ARG A 191 10.40 -9.57 -29.34
CA ARG A 191 11.56 -8.78 -28.89
C ARG A 191 12.57 -9.62 -28.10
N VAL A 192 12.10 -10.48 -27.21
CA VAL A 192 12.98 -11.33 -26.39
C VAL A 192 13.68 -12.38 -27.24
N LYS A 193 12.99 -12.97 -28.22
CA LYS A 193 13.59 -13.93 -29.20
C LYS A 193 14.71 -13.27 -29.99
N ASP A 194 14.46 -12.07 -30.55
CA ASP A 194 15.44 -11.31 -31.29
C ASP A 194 16.69 -10.98 -30.46
N LEU A 195 16.49 -10.47 -29.25
CA LEU A 195 17.61 -10.16 -28.35
C LEU A 195 18.39 -11.41 -27.93
N LYS A 196 17.71 -12.52 -27.65
CA LYS A 196 18.32 -13.79 -27.25
C LYS A 196 19.19 -14.37 -28.38
N GLU A 197 18.72 -14.31 -29.63
CA GLU A 197 19.46 -14.79 -30.79
C GLU A 197 20.73 -13.97 -31.10
N LYS A 198 20.75 -12.71 -30.69
CA LYS A 198 21.90 -11.80 -30.86
C LYS A 198 22.94 -11.90 -29.73
N LEU A 199 22.72 -12.66 -28.70
CA LEU A 199 23.67 -12.78 -27.60
C LEU A 199 24.94 -13.53 -28.03
N ASP A 200 26.10 -12.92 -27.81
CA ASP A 200 27.38 -13.60 -27.82
C ASP A 200 27.60 -14.27 -26.46
N LEU A 201 27.39 -15.59 -26.39
CA LEU A 201 27.53 -16.37 -25.17
C LEU A 201 28.97 -16.59 -24.73
N CYS A 202 29.96 -16.14 -25.52
CA CYS A 202 31.35 -16.06 -25.05
C CYS A 202 31.59 -14.91 -24.08
N MET A 203 30.68 -13.96 -23.98
CA MET A 203 30.72 -12.87 -23.01
C MET A 203 30.04 -13.32 -21.72
N PRO A 204 30.76 -13.38 -20.56
CA PRO A 204 30.22 -13.94 -19.31
C PRO A 204 28.90 -13.31 -18.83
N GLU A 205 28.77 -12.00 -18.97
CA GLU A 205 27.54 -11.27 -18.59
C GLU A 205 26.30 -11.63 -19.43
N ASN A 206 26.48 -12.25 -20.59
CA ASN A 206 25.38 -12.67 -21.44
C ASN A 206 24.78 -14.02 -21.02
N ILE A 207 25.41 -14.77 -20.15
CA ILE A 207 24.86 -16.03 -19.60
C ILE A 207 23.63 -15.71 -18.73
N ASP A 208 23.70 -14.71 -17.84
CA ASP A 208 22.54 -14.32 -17.02
C ASP A 208 21.43 -13.72 -17.88
N LYS A 209 21.75 -12.91 -18.90
CA LYS A 209 20.77 -12.40 -19.84
C LYS A 209 20.06 -13.52 -20.60
N TYR A 210 20.80 -14.56 -21.00
CA TYR A 210 20.23 -15.72 -21.67
C TYR A 210 19.23 -16.46 -20.77
N GLN A 211 19.56 -16.64 -19.49
CA GLN A 211 18.66 -17.26 -18.50
C GLN A 211 17.40 -16.39 -18.30
N PHE A 212 17.56 -15.10 -18.18
CA PHE A 212 16.44 -14.16 -18.05
C PHE A 212 15.51 -14.25 -19.28
N TYR A 213 16.04 -14.18 -20.48
CA TYR A 213 15.23 -14.28 -21.72
C TYR A 213 14.55 -15.63 -21.84
N LYS A 214 15.20 -16.72 -21.48
CA LYS A 214 14.60 -18.06 -21.43
C LYS A 214 13.43 -18.10 -20.45
N ALA A 215 13.61 -17.55 -19.26
CA ALA A 215 12.58 -17.47 -18.22
C ALA A 215 11.36 -16.66 -18.69
N VAL A 216 11.59 -15.50 -19.33
CA VAL A 216 10.51 -14.65 -19.88
C VAL A 216 9.69 -15.40 -20.94
N LEU A 217 10.33 -16.14 -21.84
CA LEU A 217 9.63 -16.93 -22.87
C LEU A 217 8.76 -18.03 -22.27
N ILE A 218 9.25 -18.71 -21.23
CA ILE A 218 8.49 -19.73 -20.48
C ILE A 218 7.24 -19.10 -19.83
N VAL A 219 7.39 -17.95 -19.22
CA VAL A 219 6.28 -17.27 -18.53
C VAL A 219 5.25 -16.74 -19.51
N ILE A 220 5.66 -16.18 -20.64
CA ILE A 220 4.71 -15.72 -21.70
C ILE A 220 3.89 -16.90 -22.21
N ASP A 221 4.51 -18.06 -22.48
CA ASP A 221 3.80 -19.27 -22.90
C ASP A 221 2.80 -19.75 -21.84
N ALA A 222 3.19 -19.69 -20.56
CA ALA A 222 2.33 -20.03 -19.44
C ALA A 222 1.10 -19.10 -19.32
N VAL A 223 1.28 -17.79 -19.48
CA VAL A 223 0.19 -16.80 -19.48
C VAL A 223 -0.78 -17.06 -20.63
N LYS A 224 -0.26 -17.33 -21.81
CA LYS A 224 -1.05 -17.70 -22.99
C LYS A 224 -1.87 -18.98 -22.74
N THR A 225 -1.27 -19.98 -22.13
CA THR A 225 -1.93 -21.24 -21.77
C THR A 225 -3.04 -20.99 -20.75
N PHE A 226 -2.77 -20.19 -19.71
CA PHE A 226 -3.76 -19.82 -18.71
C PHE A 226 -5.00 -19.14 -19.33
N ALA A 227 -4.80 -18.15 -20.16
CA ALA A 227 -5.89 -17.48 -20.86
C ALA A 227 -6.68 -18.45 -21.77
N ARG A 228 -5.98 -19.35 -22.48
CA ARG A 228 -6.64 -20.36 -23.31
C ARG A 228 -7.50 -21.33 -22.50
N ARG A 229 -7.06 -21.73 -21.31
CA ARG A 229 -7.86 -22.59 -20.40
C ARG A 229 -9.20 -21.94 -20.07
N TYR A 230 -9.26 -20.62 -19.88
CA TYR A 230 -10.52 -19.89 -19.70
C TYR A 230 -11.34 -19.83 -20.98
N SER A 231 -10.71 -19.70 -22.15
CA SER A 231 -11.40 -19.78 -23.43
C SER A 231 -12.10 -21.15 -23.60
N ASP A 232 -11.39 -22.24 -23.32
CA ASP A 232 -11.89 -23.59 -23.46
C ASP A 232 -13.02 -23.87 -22.45
N LEU A 233 -12.86 -23.44 -21.20
CA LEU A 233 -13.91 -23.56 -20.15
C LEU A 233 -15.15 -22.75 -20.50
N ALA A 234 -15.00 -21.55 -21.05
CA ALA A 234 -16.15 -20.73 -21.46
C ALA A 234 -16.93 -21.37 -22.60
N LEU A 235 -16.26 -22.02 -23.57
CA LEU A 235 -16.94 -22.79 -24.63
C LEU A 235 -17.66 -24.01 -24.08
N GLU A 236 -17.06 -24.75 -23.14
CA GLU A 236 -17.70 -25.89 -22.48
C GLU A 236 -18.97 -25.46 -21.73
N LEU A 237 -18.91 -24.37 -20.99
CA LEU A 237 -20.07 -23.82 -20.30
C LEU A 237 -21.15 -23.30 -21.26
N ALA A 238 -20.75 -22.74 -22.41
CA ALA A 238 -21.68 -22.27 -23.44
C ALA A 238 -22.51 -23.40 -24.07
N GLU A 239 -22.01 -24.66 -24.08
CA GLU A 239 -22.77 -25.81 -24.58
C GLU A 239 -24.06 -26.07 -23.76
N SER A 240 -24.02 -25.79 -22.45
CA SER A 240 -25.14 -25.99 -21.52
C SER A 240 -25.93 -24.71 -21.22
N ALA A 241 -25.45 -23.55 -21.65
CA ALA A 241 -26.10 -22.26 -21.49
C ALA A 241 -27.04 -21.96 -22.65
N ASP A 242 -27.98 -21.05 -22.42
CA ASP A 242 -28.90 -20.54 -23.44
C ASP A 242 -28.95 -19.00 -23.43
N GLY A 243 -29.68 -18.45 -24.44
CA GLY A 243 -29.93 -17.01 -24.55
C GLY A 243 -28.68 -16.14 -24.41
N LYS A 244 -28.82 -15.04 -23.67
CA LYS A 244 -27.78 -14.04 -23.49
C LYS A 244 -26.50 -14.61 -22.84
N ARG A 245 -26.66 -15.53 -21.87
CA ARG A 245 -25.48 -16.11 -21.18
C ARG A 245 -24.59 -16.92 -22.10
N LYS A 246 -25.19 -17.64 -23.05
CA LYS A 246 -24.44 -18.36 -24.07
C LYS A 246 -23.62 -17.41 -24.93
N GLU A 247 -24.21 -16.33 -25.44
CA GLU A 247 -23.52 -15.31 -26.22
C GLU A 247 -22.38 -14.67 -25.43
N GLU A 248 -22.56 -14.38 -24.15
CA GLU A 248 -21.54 -13.84 -23.27
C GLU A 248 -20.38 -14.82 -23.07
N LEU A 249 -20.65 -16.11 -22.87
CA LEU A 249 -19.61 -17.14 -22.72
C LEU A 249 -18.81 -17.34 -24.01
N GLU A 250 -19.48 -17.32 -25.16
CA GLU A 250 -18.82 -17.37 -26.48
C GLU A 250 -17.92 -16.13 -26.69
N GLU A 251 -18.37 -14.95 -26.27
CA GLU A 251 -17.56 -13.73 -26.34
C GLU A 251 -16.37 -13.77 -25.34
N ILE A 252 -16.56 -14.24 -24.11
CA ILE A 252 -15.49 -14.47 -23.14
C ILE A 252 -14.46 -15.43 -23.75
N ALA A 253 -14.89 -16.51 -24.38
CA ALA A 253 -14.00 -17.47 -25.03
C ALA A 253 -13.17 -16.82 -26.15
N ARG A 254 -13.82 -16.02 -27.00
CA ARG A 254 -13.16 -15.27 -28.07
C ARG A 254 -12.09 -14.33 -27.51
N ILE A 255 -12.43 -13.57 -26.47
CA ILE A 255 -11.55 -12.61 -25.83
C ILE A 255 -10.35 -13.31 -25.19
N CYS A 256 -10.59 -14.36 -24.39
CA CYS A 256 -9.53 -15.10 -23.70
C CYS A 256 -8.59 -15.84 -24.65
N LYS A 257 -9.07 -16.23 -25.84
CA LYS A 257 -8.22 -16.80 -26.91
C LYS A 257 -7.23 -15.78 -27.48
N LYS A 258 -7.58 -14.49 -27.43
CA LYS A 258 -6.81 -13.39 -28.01
C LYS A 258 -5.92 -12.71 -26.98
N VAL A 259 -6.47 -12.22 -25.87
CA VAL A 259 -5.73 -11.40 -24.89
C VAL A 259 -5.37 -12.20 -23.63
N PRO A 260 -4.25 -11.90 -22.96
CA PRO A 260 -3.31 -10.79 -23.18
C PRO A 260 -2.20 -11.10 -24.21
N TYR A 261 -2.26 -12.23 -24.91
CA TYR A 261 -1.18 -12.63 -25.84
C TYR A 261 -1.11 -11.72 -27.05
N GLU A 262 -2.24 -11.45 -27.70
CA GLU A 262 -2.34 -10.45 -28.77
C GLU A 262 -2.73 -9.08 -28.20
N LYS A 263 -2.54 -8.04 -29.00
CA LYS A 263 -2.96 -6.66 -28.66
C LYS A 263 -4.48 -6.60 -28.47
N ALA A 264 -4.91 -5.75 -27.53
CA ALA A 264 -6.32 -5.43 -27.38
C ALA A 264 -6.81 -4.50 -28.51
N GLU A 265 -8.06 -4.65 -28.92
CA GLU A 265 -8.70 -3.80 -29.94
C GLU A 265 -10.01 -3.19 -29.45
N THR A 266 -10.69 -3.81 -28.48
CA THR A 266 -11.94 -3.32 -27.90
C THR A 266 -11.77 -2.96 -26.42
N PHE A 267 -12.72 -2.21 -25.89
CA PHE A 267 -12.75 -1.88 -24.46
C PHE A 267 -12.81 -3.13 -23.58
N TYR A 268 -13.64 -4.11 -23.95
CA TYR A 268 -13.76 -5.36 -23.22
C TYR A 268 -12.45 -6.16 -23.23
N GLU A 269 -11.81 -6.29 -24.40
CA GLU A 269 -10.49 -6.92 -24.53
C GLU A 269 -9.43 -6.22 -23.66
N ALA A 270 -9.45 -4.87 -23.62
CA ALA A 270 -8.52 -4.09 -22.81
C ALA A 270 -8.73 -4.34 -21.31
N ILE A 271 -9.97 -4.39 -20.83
CA ILE A 271 -10.32 -4.68 -19.43
C ILE A 271 -9.90 -6.10 -19.07
N GLN A 272 -10.27 -7.11 -19.86
CA GLN A 272 -9.90 -8.50 -19.59
C GLN A 272 -8.38 -8.72 -19.63
N SER A 273 -7.68 -8.09 -20.57
CA SER A 273 -6.21 -8.14 -20.65
C SER A 273 -5.57 -7.52 -19.39
N THR A 274 -6.02 -6.34 -18.99
CA THR A 274 -5.55 -5.66 -17.76
C THR A 274 -5.78 -6.54 -16.54
N TRP A 275 -6.95 -7.16 -16.42
CA TRP A 275 -7.26 -8.06 -15.32
C TRP A 275 -6.36 -9.30 -15.29
N PHE A 276 -6.15 -9.98 -16.42
CA PHE A 276 -5.26 -11.14 -16.47
C PHE A 276 -3.84 -10.79 -16.04
N ILE A 277 -3.30 -9.66 -16.50
CA ILE A 277 -1.97 -9.22 -16.08
C ILE A 277 -1.94 -8.92 -14.59
N GLN A 278 -2.90 -8.14 -14.06
CA GLN A 278 -2.99 -7.82 -12.64
C GLN A 278 -3.06 -9.10 -11.78
N LEU A 279 -3.93 -10.02 -12.16
CA LEU A 279 -4.13 -11.30 -11.48
C LEU A 279 -2.85 -12.15 -11.46
N ILE A 280 -2.19 -12.30 -12.62
CA ILE A 280 -1.02 -13.17 -12.72
C ILE A 280 0.17 -12.57 -11.97
N LEU A 281 0.34 -11.25 -11.95
CA LEU A 281 1.32 -10.59 -11.09
C LEU A 281 1.05 -10.88 -9.60
N GLN A 282 -0.21 -10.93 -9.19
CA GLN A 282 -0.59 -11.32 -7.82
C GLN A 282 -0.36 -12.80 -7.51
N ILE A 283 -0.37 -13.67 -8.53
CA ILE A 283 -0.01 -15.09 -8.41
C ILE A 283 1.52 -15.28 -8.40
N GLU A 284 2.26 -14.48 -9.16
CA GLU A 284 3.72 -14.52 -9.25
C GLU A 284 4.39 -14.13 -7.94
N SER A 285 3.95 -13.04 -7.31
CA SER A 285 4.56 -12.46 -6.11
C SER A 285 3.60 -12.43 -4.93
N ASN A 286 4.12 -12.70 -3.73
CA ASN A 286 3.39 -12.52 -2.48
C ASN A 286 3.34 -11.04 -2.03
N GLY A 287 4.00 -10.13 -2.72
CA GLY A 287 3.97 -8.70 -2.43
C GLY A 287 2.57 -8.12 -2.55
N HIS A 288 2.36 -6.96 -1.95
CA HIS A 288 1.13 -6.16 -2.07
C HIS A 288 1.42 -4.86 -2.82
N SER A 289 0.37 -4.08 -3.13
CA SER A 289 0.49 -2.77 -3.79
C SER A 289 0.82 -2.81 -5.28
N LEU A 290 0.60 -3.97 -5.95
CA LEU A 290 0.52 -4.02 -7.40
C LEU A 290 -0.67 -3.19 -7.84
N SER A 291 -0.42 -2.08 -8.50
CA SER A 291 -1.42 -1.06 -8.79
C SER A 291 -1.71 -0.96 -10.29
N TYR A 292 -2.90 -0.45 -10.62
CA TYR A 292 -3.32 -0.28 -12.02
C TYR A 292 -2.69 0.94 -12.71
N GLY A 293 -2.07 1.84 -11.94
CA GLY A 293 -1.49 3.05 -12.50
C GLY A 293 -2.54 4.05 -12.99
N ARG A 294 -2.24 4.77 -14.07
CA ARG A 294 -3.13 5.78 -14.68
C ARG A 294 -4.18 5.13 -15.56
N PHE A 295 -5.10 4.42 -14.93
CA PHE A 295 -6.09 3.56 -15.58
C PHE A 295 -6.92 4.30 -16.64
N ASP A 296 -7.40 5.48 -16.32
CA ASP A 296 -8.22 6.31 -17.22
C ASP A 296 -7.48 6.81 -18.46
N GLN A 297 -6.12 6.75 -18.46
CA GLN A 297 -5.33 7.20 -19.60
C GLN A 297 -5.08 6.06 -20.61
N TYR A 298 -4.66 4.88 -20.13
CA TYR A 298 -4.32 3.79 -21.04
C TYR A 298 -5.53 2.97 -21.51
N ILE A 299 -6.65 3.02 -20.79
CA ILE A 299 -7.91 2.36 -21.18
C ILE A 299 -8.80 3.27 -22.06
N TYR A 300 -8.75 4.59 -21.86
CA TYR A 300 -9.62 5.54 -22.57
C TYR A 300 -9.63 5.40 -24.09
N PRO A 301 -8.50 5.19 -24.81
CA PRO A 301 -8.51 5.05 -26.25
C PRO A 301 -9.43 3.91 -26.76
N TYR A 302 -9.53 2.82 -26.01
CA TYR A 302 -10.39 1.66 -26.34
C TYR A 302 -11.85 1.98 -26.07
N TYR A 303 -12.16 2.59 -24.95
CA TYR A 303 -13.52 3.06 -24.62
C TYR A 303 -14.02 4.06 -25.66
N LYS A 304 -13.22 5.08 -25.95
CA LYS A 304 -13.58 6.12 -26.93
C LYS A 304 -13.84 5.53 -28.30
N ARG A 305 -12.98 4.64 -28.79
CA ARG A 305 -13.15 3.96 -30.06
C ARG A 305 -14.46 3.19 -30.13
N ASP A 306 -14.74 2.35 -29.13
CA ASP A 306 -15.95 1.52 -29.14
C ASP A 306 -17.22 2.36 -28.98
N LYS A 307 -17.17 3.44 -28.21
CA LYS A 307 -18.26 4.41 -28.08
C LYS A 307 -18.53 5.12 -29.41
N ASP A 308 -17.47 5.64 -30.06
CA ASP A 308 -17.58 6.34 -31.36
C ASP A 308 -18.11 5.41 -32.47
N LEU A 309 -17.84 4.11 -32.41
CA LEU A 309 -18.34 3.07 -33.29
C LEU A 309 -19.71 2.51 -32.90
N HIS A 310 -20.30 2.96 -31.78
CA HIS A 310 -21.53 2.44 -31.21
C HIS A 310 -21.46 0.94 -30.85
N ASN A 311 -20.26 0.42 -30.54
CA ASN A 311 -20.05 -0.97 -30.12
C ASN A 311 -20.29 -1.18 -28.63
N ILE A 312 -20.32 -0.11 -27.84
CA ILE A 312 -20.57 -0.17 -26.38
C ILE A 312 -21.40 1.03 -25.93
N THR A 313 -22.32 0.78 -25.00
CA THR A 313 -23.03 1.86 -24.30
C THR A 313 -22.30 2.24 -23.01
N GLU A 314 -22.67 3.39 -22.42
CA GLU A 314 -22.10 3.81 -21.14
C GLU A 314 -22.42 2.79 -20.02
N GLU A 315 -23.65 2.26 -20.00
CA GLU A 315 -24.10 1.29 -19.02
C GLU A 315 -23.29 -0.02 -19.12
N GLN A 316 -23.02 -0.49 -20.33
CA GLN A 316 -22.19 -1.67 -20.56
C GLN A 316 -20.73 -1.44 -20.12
N ALA A 317 -20.20 -0.26 -20.38
CA ALA A 317 -18.86 0.09 -19.94
C ALA A 317 -18.75 0.16 -18.41
N ILE A 318 -19.75 0.73 -17.75
CA ILE A 318 -19.83 0.78 -16.28
C ILE A 318 -19.95 -0.64 -15.72
N GLU A 319 -20.79 -1.50 -16.28
CA GLU A 319 -20.94 -2.89 -15.82
C GLU A 319 -19.62 -3.68 -15.92
N LEU A 320 -18.81 -3.46 -16.94
CA LEU A 320 -17.48 -4.06 -17.05
C LEU A 320 -16.51 -3.50 -16.00
N LEU A 321 -16.59 -2.20 -15.67
CA LEU A 321 -15.79 -1.59 -14.61
C LEU A 321 -16.22 -2.13 -13.24
N ASP A 322 -17.53 -2.21 -12.98
CA ASP A 322 -18.08 -2.77 -11.74
C ASP A 322 -17.60 -4.22 -11.54
N ASN A 323 -17.65 -5.02 -12.58
CA ASN A 323 -17.15 -6.39 -12.57
C ASN A 323 -15.64 -6.43 -12.26
N LEU A 324 -14.83 -5.55 -12.89
CA LEU A 324 -13.40 -5.45 -12.62
C LEU A 324 -13.11 -5.11 -11.15
N TRP A 325 -13.86 -4.18 -10.56
CA TRP A 325 -13.64 -3.81 -9.15
C TRP A 325 -14.06 -4.91 -8.18
N ILE A 326 -15.14 -5.62 -8.46
CA ILE A 326 -15.54 -6.79 -7.67
C ILE A 326 -14.47 -7.90 -7.78
N LYS A 327 -13.97 -8.19 -8.99
CA LYS A 327 -12.85 -9.12 -9.19
C LYS A 327 -11.58 -8.67 -8.47
N THR A 328 -11.29 -7.37 -8.46
CA THR A 328 -10.15 -6.80 -7.72
C THR A 328 -10.24 -7.10 -6.22
N LEU A 329 -11.44 -7.09 -5.63
CA LEU A 329 -11.66 -7.45 -4.24
C LEU A 329 -11.46 -8.95 -3.97
N THR A 330 -11.59 -9.83 -4.97
CA THR A 330 -11.37 -11.28 -4.77
C THR A 330 -9.91 -11.63 -4.52
N ILE A 331 -8.97 -10.74 -4.84
CA ILE A 331 -7.55 -10.93 -4.54
C ILE A 331 -7.32 -10.87 -3.03
N ASN A 332 -6.73 -11.92 -2.49
CA ASN A 332 -6.45 -12.03 -1.06
C ASN A 332 -5.11 -12.73 -0.82
N LYS A 333 -4.44 -12.44 0.28
CA LYS A 333 -3.16 -13.07 0.67
C LYS A 333 -3.08 -13.21 2.19
N VAL A 334 -2.58 -14.35 2.64
CA VAL A 334 -2.36 -14.58 4.06
C VAL A 334 -1.14 -13.81 4.55
N ARG A 335 -1.29 -13.13 5.68
CA ARG A 335 -0.20 -12.46 6.42
C ARG A 335 -0.09 -13.04 7.82
N SER A 336 1.09 -12.93 8.43
CA SER A 336 1.25 -13.27 9.85
C SER A 336 0.40 -12.35 10.73
N GLN A 337 0.02 -12.82 11.91
CA GLN A 337 -0.69 -11.97 12.89
C GLN A 337 0.13 -10.74 13.26
N ALA A 338 1.46 -10.87 13.37
CA ALA A 338 2.36 -9.75 13.61
C ALA A 338 2.28 -8.69 12.47
N HIS A 339 2.17 -9.14 11.21
CA HIS A 339 2.00 -8.22 10.08
C HIS A 339 0.64 -7.50 10.13
N THR A 340 -0.43 -8.18 10.53
CA THR A 340 -1.78 -7.59 10.58
C THR A 340 -1.89 -6.45 11.59
N PHE A 341 -1.07 -6.40 12.62
CA PHE A 341 -0.97 -5.23 13.52
C PHE A 341 -0.51 -3.96 12.80
N SER A 342 0.30 -4.12 11.74
CA SER A 342 0.80 -2.98 10.95
C SER A 342 0.06 -2.79 9.63
N SER A 343 -0.81 -3.74 9.23
CA SER A 343 -1.53 -3.75 7.96
C SER A 343 -2.89 -4.42 8.13
N ALA A 344 -3.73 -3.82 8.99
CA ALA A 344 -5.03 -4.36 9.38
C ALA A 344 -6.05 -4.28 8.24
N GLY A 345 -6.95 -5.27 8.14
CA GLY A 345 -8.02 -5.33 7.15
C GLY A 345 -7.65 -6.08 5.88
N SER A 346 -6.58 -6.87 5.88
CA SER A 346 -6.07 -7.65 4.74
C SER A 346 -5.98 -6.85 3.43
N PRO A 347 -5.48 -5.60 3.44
CA PRO A 347 -5.48 -4.76 2.25
C PRO A 347 -4.47 -5.26 1.23
N MET A 348 -4.88 -5.23 -0.05
CA MET A 348 -3.98 -5.52 -1.17
C MET A 348 -3.38 -4.25 -1.78
N TYR A 349 -3.85 -3.07 -1.39
CA TYR A 349 -3.36 -1.75 -1.80
C TYR A 349 -3.28 -1.57 -3.33
N GLN A 350 -4.27 -2.10 -4.06
CA GLN A 350 -4.36 -2.00 -5.51
C GLN A 350 -4.88 -0.61 -5.87
N ASN A 351 -4.01 0.30 -6.30
CA ASN A 351 -4.38 1.69 -6.57
C ASN A 351 -4.78 1.91 -8.03
N VAL A 352 -5.85 2.66 -8.22
CA VAL A 352 -6.28 3.23 -9.51
C VAL A 352 -6.11 4.73 -9.42
N THR A 353 -5.37 5.31 -10.36
CA THR A 353 -5.13 6.75 -10.42
C THR A 353 -5.81 7.35 -11.64
N ILE A 354 -6.57 8.44 -11.46
CA ILE A 354 -7.29 9.13 -12.52
C ILE A 354 -7.02 10.65 -12.52
N GLY A 355 -7.29 11.30 -13.64
CA GLY A 355 -7.10 12.73 -13.81
C GLY A 355 -5.63 13.15 -13.92
N GLY A 356 -5.30 14.31 -13.35
CA GLY A 356 -3.96 14.90 -13.39
C GLY A 356 -3.62 15.57 -14.71
N GLN A 357 -2.34 15.64 -15.03
CA GLN A 357 -1.85 16.31 -16.23
C GLN A 357 -1.20 15.33 -17.21
N THR A 358 -1.25 15.69 -18.47
CA THR A 358 -0.48 15.05 -19.56
C THR A 358 0.93 15.62 -19.63
N PRO A 359 1.90 14.98 -20.34
CA PRO A 359 3.25 15.50 -20.49
C PRO A 359 3.33 16.89 -21.14
N ASP A 360 2.34 17.27 -21.95
CA ASP A 360 2.21 18.63 -22.54
C ASP A 360 1.46 19.62 -21.63
N LYS A 361 1.36 19.28 -20.32
CA LYS A 361 0.83 20.12 -19.23
C LYS A 361 -0.64 20.50 -19.35
N LYS A 362 -1.41 19.72 -20.12
CA LYS A 362 -2.86 19.88 -20.21
C LYS A 362 -3.57 19.01 -19.17
N ASP A 363 -4.80 19.37 -18.89
CA ASP A 363 -5.68 18.52 -18.10
C ASP A 363 -5.87 17.16 -18.79
N ALA A 364 -5.74 16.08 -18.04
CA ALA A 364 -5.85 14.71 -18.52
C ALA A 364 -7.20 14.06 -18.17
N THR A 365 -8.11 14.80 -17.54
CA THR A 365 -9.46 14.32 -17.24
C THR A 365 -10.19 14.01 -18.55
N ASN A 366 -10.81 12.84 -18.60
CA ASN A 366 -11.57 12.38 -19.77
C ASN A 366 -12.87 11.69 -19.32
N GLU A 367 -13.69 11.26 -20.27
CA GLU A 367 -14.98 10.63 -19.97
C GLU A 367 -14.82 9.40 -19.06
N LEU A 368 -13.78 8.58 -19.30
CA LEU A 368 -13.53 7.40 -18.49
C LEU A 368 -13.17 7.75 -17.03
N SER A 369 -12.56 8.92 -16.80
CA SER A 369 -12.30 9.39 -15.43
C SER A 369 -13.60 9.54 -14.64
N TYR A 370 -14.67 10.04 -15.25
CA TYR A 370 -16.00 10.12 -14.62
C TYR A 370 -16.66 8.75 -14.47
N LEU A 371 -16.52 7.86 -15.47
CA LEU A 371 -17.08 6.51 -15.36
C LEU A 371 -16.42 5.70 -14.23
N VAL A 372 -15.11 5.87 -14.02
CA VAL A 372 -14.42 5.25 -12.87
C VAL A 372 -14.95 5.79 -11.55
N LEU A 373 -15.16 7.10 -11.41
CA LEU A 373 -15.78 7.67 -10.21
C LEU A 373 -17.16 7.08 -9.97
N LYS A 374 -18.00 7.03 -11.01
CA LYS A 374 -19.36 6.49 -10.95
C LYS A 374 -19.38 5.03 -10.54
N SER A 375 -18.55 4.20 -11.17
CA SER A 375 -18.46 2.76 -10.88
C SER A 375 -17.95 2.49 -9.45
N VAL A 376 -16.94 3.20 -8.98
CA VAL A 376 -16.48 3.10 -7.57
C VAL A 376 -17.58 3.53 -6.59
N ALA A 377 -18.37 4.54 -6.95
CA ALA A 377 -19.51 4.99 -6.15
C ALA A 377 -20.63 3.95 -6.07
N GLN A 378 -20.89 3.22 -7.16
CA GLN A 378 -21.91 2.15 -7.22
C GLN A 378 -21.45 0.90 -6.47
N THR A 379 -20.23 0.43 -6.71
CA THR A 379 -19.71 -0.81 -6.13
C THR A 379 -19.45 -0.70 -4.63
N ARG A 380 -19.02 0.46 -4.11
CA ARG A 380 -18.76 0.73 -2.69
C ARG A 380 -17.95 -0.39 -2.02
N LEU A 381 -16.75 -0.59 -2.53
CA LEU A 381 -15.80 -1.60 -2.06
C LEU A 381 -14.56 -0.92 -1.45
N PRO A 382 -13.82 -1.57 -0.54
CA PRO A 382 -12.55 -1.04 -0.02
C PRO A 382 -11.41 -1.10 -1.05
N GLN A 383 -11.56 -1.86 -2.13
CA GLN A 383 -10.63 -1.99 -3.26
C GLN A 383 -11.39 -1.83 -4.59
N PRO A 384 -10.73 -1.29 -5.62
CA PRO A 384 -9.38 -0.71 -5.62
C PRO A 384 -9.31 0.59 -4.81
N ASN A 385 -8.13 0.95 -4.32
CA ASN A 385 -7.89 2.30 -3.82
C ASN A 385 -8.00 3.29 -4.98
N LEU A 386 -8.81 4.33 -4.83
CA LEU A 386 -8.96 5.36 -5.85
C LEU A 386 -8.22 6.63 -5.44
N THR A 387 -7.38 7.12 -6.35
CA THR A 387 -6.64 8.39 -6.21
C THR A 387 -6.99 9.33 -7.37
N VAL A 388 -7.37 10.55 -7.05
CA VAL A 388 -7.53 11.66 -7.99
C VAL A 388 -6.28 12.52 -7.94
N ARG A 389 -5.64 12.74 -9.08
CA ARG A 389 -4.54 13.69 -9.21
C ARG A 389 -5.10 15.09 -9.44
N TYR A 390 -4.82 15.96 -8.48
CA TYR A 390 -5.22 17.37 -8.52
C TYR A 390 -4.13 18.24 -9.16
N HIS A 391 -4.55 19.19 -9.98
CA HIS A 391 -3.72 20.29 -10.45
C HIS A 391 -4.56 21.58 -10.54
N LYS A 392 -3.90 22.74 -10.57
CA LYS A 392 -4.57 24.06 -10.50
C LYS A 392 -5.61 24.30 -11.60
N ASN A 393 -5.43 23.66 -12.77
CA ASN A 393 -6.32 23.81 -13.92
C ASN A 393 -7.33 22.66 -14.05
N MET A 394 -7.48 21.82 -13.02
CA MET A 394 -8.47 20.74 -13.00
C MET A 394 -9.87 21.30 -13.24
N PRO A 395 -10.70 20.68 -14.09
CA PRO A 395 -12.10 21.07 -14.27
C PRO A 395 -12.86 21.06 -12.93
N LYS A 396 -13.57 22.15 -12.64
CA LYS A 396 -14.36 22.23 -11.40
C LYS A 396 -15.36 21.07 -11.30
N ALA A 397 -16.03 20.74 -12.40
CA ALA A 397 -17.00 19.64 -12.44
C ALA A 397 -16.37 18.28 -12.02
N PHE A 398 -15.11 18.02 -12.38
CA PHE A 398 -14.45 16.80 -12.00
C PHE A 398 -14.09 16.76 -10.50
N LEU A 399 -13.62 17.88 -9.95
CA LEU A 399 -13.39 18.00 -8.50
C LEU A 399 -14.70 17.87 -7.71
N ASP A 400 -15.77 18.50 -8.18
CA ASP A 400 -17.09 18.40 -7.56
C ASP A 400 -17.58 16.96 -7.52
N GLU A 401 -17.43 16.21 -8.63
CA GLU A 401 -17.82 14.82 -8.71
C GLU A 401 -16.96 13.91 -7.79
N ALA A 402 -15.67 14.16 -7.73
CA ALA A 402 -14.76 13.45 -6.81
C ALA A 402 -15.14 13.69 -5.33
N ILE A 403 -15.58 14.93 -4.99
CA ILE A 403 -16.07 15.23 -3.64
C ILE A 403 -17.42 14.54 -3.37
N GLU A 404 -18.32 14.42 -4.37
CA GLU A 404 -19.56 13.66 -4.21
C GLU A 404 -19.28 12.18 -3.91
N VAL A 405 -18.31 11.56 -4.60
CA VAL A 405 -17.87 10.19 -4.27
C VAL A 405 -17.29 10.11 -2.85
N MET A 406 -16.45 11.07 -2.45
CA MET A 406 -15.88 11.15 -1.09
C MET A 406 -16.98 11.19 -0.02
N LYS A 407 -18.07 11.88 -0.25
CA LYS A 407 -19.23 11.98 0.66
C LYS A 407 -19.90 10.64 0.95
N LEU A 408 -19.71 9.62 0.11
CA LEU A 408 -20.25 8.28 0.33
C LEU A 408 -19.67 7.60 1.58
N GLY A 409 -18.51 8.06 2.05
CA GLY A 409 -17.88 7.56 3.27
C GLY A 409 -17.06 6.29 3.08
N THR A 410 -16.68 5.95 1.85
CA THR A 410 -15.77 4.83 1.56
C THR A 410 -14.29 5.19 1.80
N GLY A 411 -14.00 6.43 2.17
CA GLY A 411 -12.65 6.94 2.33
C GLY A 411 -11.94 7.23 1.00
N MET A 412 -12.66 7.22 -0.11
CA MET A 412 -12.15 7.45 -1.46
C MET A 412 -12.96 8.52 -2.19
N PRO A 413 -12.34 9.21 -3.18
CA PRO A 413 -10.94 9.15 -3.55
C PRO A 413 -10.02 9.84 -2.55
N ALA A 414 -8.74 9.47 -2.56
CA ALA A 414 -7.67 10.30 -2.03
C ALA A 414 -7.25 11.33 -3.08
N PHE A 415 -6.67 12.46 -2.65
CA PHE A 415 -6.21 13.52 -3.55
C PHE A 415 -4.70 13.69 -3.49
N ASN A 416 -4.02 13.62 -4.63
CA ASN A 416 -2.59 13.88 -4.78
C ASN A 416 -2.36 15.17 -5.55
N ASN A 417 -1.34 15.93 -5.18
CA ASN A 417 -1.06 17.24 -5.75
C ASN A 417 0.06 17.21 -6.80
N ASP A 418 -0.29 17.35 -8.06
CA ASP A 418 0.66 17.42 -9.19
C ASP A 418 1.65 18.59 -9.03
N GLU A 419 1.23 19.71 -8.41
CA GLU A 419 2.02 20.94 -8.26
C GLU A 419 3.26 20.76 -7.36
N ILE A 420 3.33 19.68 -6.58
CA ILE A 420 4.48 19.37 -5.73
C ILE A 420 5.13 18.03 -6.11
N ILE A 421 4.35 17.02 -6.49
CA ILE A 421 4.86 15.68 -6.79
C ILE A 421 5.70 15.69 -8.06
N ILE A 422 5.21 16.32 -9.13
CA ILE A 422 5.95 16.39 -10.41
C ILE A 422 7.30 17.09 -10.24
N PRO A 423 7.38 18.32 -9.67
CA PRO A 423 8.67 18.95 -9.40
C PRO A 423 9.61 18.13 -8.54
N SER A 424 9.10 17.47 -7.46
CA SER A 424 9.92 16.61 -6.60
C SER A 424 10.56 15.45 -7.35
N PHE A 425 9.86 14.85 -8.32
CA PHE A 425 10.41 13.80 -9.16
C PHE A 425 11.48 14.31 -10.11
N ILE A 426 11.23 15.44 -10.76
CA ILE A 426 12.19 16.07 -11.68
C ILE A 426 13.49 16.42 -10.93
N GLU A 427 13.38 16.97 -9.73
CA GLU A 427 14.53 17.30 -8.88
C GLU A 427 15.37 16.08 -8.52
N LYS A 428 14.75 14.90 -8.40
CA LYS A 428 15.45 13.62 -8.15
C LYS A 428 15.95 12.93 -9.42
N GLY A 429 15.85 13.58 -10.58
CA GLY A 429 16.37 13.08 -11.85
C GLY A 429 15.41 12.27 -12.70
N VAL A 430 14.14 12.21 -12.32
CA VAL A 430 13.10 11.63 -13.20
C VAL A 430 12.89 12.58 -14.39
N LYS A 431 12.85 12.04 -15.61
CA LYS A 431 12.59 12.84 -16.79
C LYS A 431 11.23 13.54 -16.70
N GLU A 432 11.16 14.78 -17.19
CA GLU A 432 9.95 15.59 -17.09
C GLU A 432 8.71 14.85 -17.65
N GLU A 433 8.80 14.28 -18.84
CA GLU A 433 7.72 13.52 -19.46
C GLU A 433 7.21 12.36 -18.59
N ASP A 434 8.12 11.67 -17.93
CA ASP A 434 7.81 10.55 -17.06
C ASP A 434 7.23 11.03 -15.72
N ALA A 435 7.72 12.14 -15.18
CA ALA A 435 7.20 12.75 -13.96
C ALA A 435 5.72 13.13 -14.12
N TYR A 436 5.31 13.65 -15.30
CA TYR A 436 3.90 13.89 -15.58
C TYR A 436 3.05 12.61 -15.68
N ASN A 437 3.69 11.46 -15.91
CA ASN A 437 2.99 10.17 -15.97
C ASN A 437 2.98 9.42 -14.62
N TYR A 438 3.30 10.04 -13.50
CA TYR A 438 3.25 9.38 -12.21
C TYR A 438 1.84 8.89 -11.85
N SER A 439 1.78 7.83 -11.07
CA SER A 439 0.56 7.37 -10.40
C SER A 439 0.82 7.12 -8.92
N ALA A 440 -0.23 7.12 -8.12
CA ALA A 440 -0.16 6.53 -6.80
C ALA A 440 0.00 5.02 -6.89
N ILE A 441 0.79 4.46 -6.00
CA ILE A 441 0.97 3.02 -5.82
C ILE A 441 0.82 2.68 -4.35
N GLY A 442 0.15 1.60 -4.05
CA GLY A 442 -0.08 1.26 -2.65
C GLY A 442 -0.98 2.26 -1.94
N CYS A 443 -0.44 2.93 -0.93
CA CYS A 443 -1.17 3.87 -0.08
C CYS A 443 -1.15 5.31 -0.63
N VAL A 444 -0.01 5.97 -0.46
CA VAL A 444 0.24 7.38 -0.86
C VAL A 444 1.56 7.52 -1.62
N GLU A 445 2.30 6.45 -1.73
CA GLU A 445 3.53 6.38 -2.49
C GLU A 445 3.23 6.67 -3.96
N THR A 446 4.22 7.23 -4.66
CA THR A 446 4.09 7.59 -6.07
C THR A 446 5.25 7.02 -6.88
N ALA A 447 4.97 6.60 -8.11
CA ALA A 447 5.95 6.05 -9.03
C ALA A 447 5.54 6.31 -10.48
N VAL A 448 6.47 6.10 -11.42
CA VAL A 448 6.17 6.14 -12.85
C VAL A 448 5.76 4.73 -13.30
N PRO A 449 4.49 4.49 -13.69
CA PRO A 449 4.03 3.19 -14.16
C PRO A 449 4.89 2.64 -15.28
N GLY A 450 5.21 1.35 -15.21
CA GLY A 450 5.99 0.66 -16.24
C GLY A 450 7.48 0.98 -16.27
N LYS A 451 7.98 1.91 -15.44
CA LYS A 451 9.39 2.35 -15.49
C LYS A 451 10.12 2.27 -14.15
N TRP A 452 9.43 1.95 -13.08
CA TRP A 452 9.93 2.05 -11.70
C TRP A 452 10.24 0.69 -11.10
N GLY A 453 11.49 0.49 -10.69
CA GLY A 453 11.91 -0.67 -9.93
C GLY A 453 11.72 -0.43 -8.44
N TYR A 454 10.49 -0.49 -7.98
CA TYR A 454 10.15 -0.07 -6.64
C TYR A 454 10.30 -1.16 -5.57
N ARG A 455 10.64 -0.68 -4.38
CA ARG A 455 10.63 -1.45 -3.15
C ARG A 455 9.99 -0.65 -2.03
N CYS A 456 8.97 -1.20 -1.45
CA CYS A 456 8.41 -0.65 -0.22
C CYS A 456 9.37 -0.91 0.95
N THR A 457 9.65 0.10 1.70
CA THR A 457 10.51 0.03 2.86
C THR A 457 9.78 -0.15 4.18
N GLY A 458 8.53 -0.54 4.17
CA GLY A 458 7.76 -0.81 5.39
C GLY A 458 8.36 -1.85 6.34
N MET A 459 9.62 -2.24 6.16
CA MET A 459 10.35 -3.11 7.07
C MET A 459 10.91 -2.40 8.29
N SER A 460 11.37 -1.18 8.09
CA SER A 460 12.04 -0.41 9.13
C SER A 460 11.30 0.90 9.36
N TYR A 461 10.11 0.79 9.93
CA TYR A 461 9.45 1.99 10.45
C TYR A 461 10.28 2.61 11.54
N MET A 462 10.75 3.84 11.31
CA MET A 462 11.44 4.62 12.33
C MET A 462 10.44 5.14 13.33
N ASN A 463 10.40 4.55 14.51
CA ASN A 463 9.52 4.93 15.61
C ASN A 463 10.14 6.09 16.40
N PHE A 464 9.78 7.31 16.04
CA PHE A 464 10.38 8.52 16.60
C PHE A 464 10.16 8.68 18.10
N PRO A 465 8.95 8.47 18.65
CA PRO A 465 8.76 8.51 20.10
C PRO A 465 9.57 7.47 20.86
N ARG A 466 9.76 6.26 20.31
CA ARG A 466 10.59 5.24 20.96
C ARG A 466 12.06 5.64 20.96
N ILE A 467 12.54 6.33 19.91
CA ILE A 467 13.89 6.91 19.87
C ILE A 467 14.06 8.00 20.93
N LEU A 468 13.06 8.87 21.13
CA LEU A 468 13.06 9.85 22.20
C LEU A 468 13.23 9.19 23.57
N LEU A 469 12.41 8.17 23.85
CA LEU A 469 12.50 7.45 25.14
C LEU A 469 13.86 6.78 25.35
N MET A 470 14.48 6.23 24.32
CA MET A 470 15.84 5.70 24.39
C MET A 470 16.86 6.80 24.67
N ALA A 471 16.75 7.96 24.01
CA ALA A 471 17.64 9.10 24.24
C ALA A 471 17.52 9.62 25.68
N MET A 472 16.31 9.59 26.26
CA MET A 472 16.06 9.92 27.66
C MET A 472 16.59 8.87 28.65
N ASN A 473 16.80 7.63 28.19
CA ASN A 473 17.21 6.46 28.98
C ASN A 473 18.61 5.96 28.60
N ASP A 474 19.54 6.85 28.37
CA ASP A 474 20.94 6.51 28.09
C ASP A 474 21.14 5.49 26.95
N GLY A 475 20.32 5.55 25.90
CA GLY A 475 20.37 4.65 24.73
C GLY A 475 19.77 3.26 24.98
N VAL A 476 19.11 3.04 26.09
CA VAL A 476 18.46 1.76 26.45
C VAL A 476 16.97 1.82 26.11
N ASP A 477 16.52 0.86 25.32
CA ASP A 477 15.09 0.71 25.00
C ASP A 477 14.29 0.23 26.21
N MET A 478 13.30 0.99 26.61
CA MET A 478 12.46 0.68 27.78
C MET A 478 11.61 -0.58 27.61
N THR A 479 11.22 -0.90 26.38
CA THR A 479 10.35 -2.05 26.09
C THR A 479 11.11 -3.38 26.21
N SER A 480 12.32 -3.44 25.70
CA SER A 480 13.15 -4.66 25.67
C SER A 480 14.23 -4.71 26.76
N GLY A 481 14.54 -3.58 27.39
CA GLY A 481 15.67 -3.45 28.31
C GLY A 481 17.06 -3.55 27.66
N LYS A 482 17.13 -3.60 26.31
CA LYS A 482 18.39 -3.71 25.58
C LYS A 482 18.94 -2.33 25.20
N ARG A 483 20.30 -2.21 25.22
CA ARG A 483 20.96 -1.01 24.71
C ARG A 483 20.97 -1.02 23.17
N PHE A 484 20.47 0.05 22.56
CA PHE A 484 20.37 0.18 21.11
C PHE A 484 21.49 1.05 20.54
N PHE A 485 21.93 2.03 21.29
CA PHE A 485 23.06 2.89 20.91
C PHE A 485 23.79 3.40 22.14
N GLU A 486 24.96 3.92 21.96
CA GLU A 486 25.73 4.57 23.04
C GLU A 486 24.97 5.80 23.51
N GLY A 487 24.58 5.80 24.78
CA GLY A 487 23.80 6.87 25.36
C GLY A 487 24.56 8.18 25.57
N SER A 488 23.85 9.17 26.10
CA SER A 488 24.38 10.50 26.42
C SER A 488 24.03 10.90 27.86
N GLY A 489 23.74 9.90 28.71
CA GLY A 489 23.25 10.08 30.07
C GLY A 489 21.73 9.95 30.18
N TYR A 490 21.24 10.01 31.41
CA TYR A 490 19.81 9.92 31.72
C TYR A 490 19.16 11.29 31.71
N PHE A 491 17.94 11.38 31.18
CA PHE A 491 17.17 12.63 31.10
C PHE A 491 17.06 13.38 32.42
N LYS A 492 16.87 12.67 33.52
CA LYS A 492 16.78 13.27 34.85
C LYS A 492 18.02 14.06 35.27
N ASP A 493 19.17 13.77 34.66
CA ASP A 493 20.46 14.40 34.95
C ASP A 493 20.85 15.46 33.93
N MET A 494 20.05 15.65 32.87
CA MET A 494 20.31 16.64 31.79
C MET A 494 19.99 18.08 32.26
N ALA A 495 20.93 18.99 32.01
CA ALA A 495 20.81 20.38 32.44
C ALA A 495 20.03 21.27 31.45
N SER A 496 19.90 20.85 30.21
CA SER A 496 19.27 21.67 29.14
C SER A 496 18.52 20.83 28.10
N TYR A 497 17.58 21.50 27.42
CA TYR A 497 16.90 20.94 26.24
C TYR A 497 17.89 20.55 25.13
N ASP A 498 18.97 21.35 24.95
CA ASP A 498 19.97 21.09 23.90
C ASP A 498 20.74 19.79 24.14
N GLU A 499 20.96 19.39 25.37
CA GLU A 499 21.57 18.08 25.70
C GLU A 499 20.68 16.94 25.27
N LEU A 500 19.37 17.02 25.57
CA LEU A 500 18.39 16.03 25.14
C LEU A 500 18.30 15.98 23.61
N PHE A 501 18.24 17.13 22.95
CA PHE A 501 18.11 17.18 21.48
C PHE A 501 19.32 16.55 20.78
N LYS A 502 20.54 16.78 21.30
CA LYS A 502 21.77 16.11 20.81
C LYS A 502 21.74 14.60 21.05
N ALA A 503 21.20 14.14 22.17
CA ALA A 503 21.03 12.71 22.42
C ALA A 503 20.05 12.06 21.44
N ILE A 504 18.96 12.76 21.11
CA ILE A 504 17.99 12.34 20.09
C ILE A 504 18.65 12.29 18.70
N GLU A 505 19.39 13.33 18.31
CA GLU A 505 20.11 13.36 17.03
C GLU A 505 21.06 12.17 16.89
N LYS A 506 21.84 11.88 17.94
CA LYS A 506 22.75 10.74 17.97
C LYS A 506 22.01 9.42 17.77
N GLY A 507 20.92 9.20 18.51
CA GLY A 507 20.08 7.99 18.39
C GLY A 507 19.41 7.86 17.03
N MET A 508 18.83 8.95 16.51
CA MET A 508 18.19 8.98 15.20
C MET A 508 19.15 8.60 14.07
N ARG A 509 20.34 9.23 14.04
CA ARG A 509 21.36 8.92 13.03
C ARG A 509 21.85 7.48 13.12
N HIS A 510 22.10 6.98 14.33
CA HIS A 510 22.50 5.59 14.54
C HIS A 510 21.46 4.60 14.04
N LEU A 511 20.21 4.75 14.47
CA LEU A 511 19.13 3.82 14.11
C LEU A 511 18.76 3.90 12.63
N THR A 512 18.83 5.09 12.02
CA THR A 512 18.67 5.24 10.56
C THR A 512 19.74 4.44 9.81
N ARG A 513 21.01 4.50 10.24
CA ARG A 513 22.07 3.67 9.67
C ARG A 513 21.80 2.18 9.82
N MET A 514 21.35 1.73 11.00
CA MET A 514 21.02 0.32 11.24
C MET A 514 19.86 -0.15 10.33
N SER A 515 18.83 0.69 10.14
CA SER A 515 17.75 0.36 9.23
C SER A 515 18.23 0.15 7.78
N VAL A 516 19.18 0.97 7.32
CA VAL A 516 19.79 0.83 5.99
C VAL A 516 20.53 -0.51 5.84
N ILE A 517 21.22 -0.97 6.87
CA ILE A 517 21.91 -2.27 6.84
C ILE A 517 20.90 -3.41 6.70
N VAL A 518 19.84 -3.40 7.50
CA VAL A 518 18.76 -4.39 7.43
C VAL A 518 18.12 -4.39 6.04
N GLU A 519 17.76 -3.22 5.54
CA GLU A 519 17.14 -3.09 4.22
C GLU A 519 18.03 -3.60 3.09
N ASN A 520 19.33 -3.30 3.12
CA ASN A 520 20.26 -3.77 2.10
C ASN A 520 20.38 -5.31 2.10
N ALA A 521 20.47 -5.93 3.28
CA ALA A 521 20.57 -7.39 3.39
C ALA A 521 19.32 -8.08 2.83
N ILE A 522 18.14 -7.60 3.22
CA ILE A 522 16.86 -8.15 2.76
C ILE A 522 16.65 -7.92 1.26
N ASP A 523 17.01 -6.75 0.76
CA ASP A 523 16.88 -6.39 -0.64
C ASP A 523 17.75 -7.28 -1.56
N LEU A 524 18.96 -7.64 -1.09
CA LEU A 524 19.82 -8.60 -1.77
C LEU A 524 19.25 -10.03 -1.72
N ALA A 525 18.59 -10.43 -0.63
CA ALA A 525 17.89 -11.71 -0.56
C ALA A 525 16.75 -11.78 -1.58
N LEU A 526 15.92 -10.73 -1.66
CA LEU A 526 14.84 -10.64 -2.63
C LEU A 526 15.34 -10.75 -4.08
N GLU A 527 16.44 -10.09 -4.40
CA GLU A 527 17.07 -10.15 -5.72
C GLU A 527 17.52 -11.57 -6.08
N ARG A 528 18.18 -12.26 -5.13
CA ARG A 528 18.83 -13.56 -5.38
C ARG A 528 17.86 -14.73 -5.37
N ASP A 529 16.87 -14.71 -4.48
CA ASP A 529 16.08 -15.89 -4.18
C ASP A 529 14.67 -15.88 -4.79
N VAL A 530 14.08 -14.69 -5.00
CA VAL A 530 12.71 -14.56 -5.53
C VAL A 530 12.59 -13.51 -6.64
N PRO A 531 13.36 -13.64 -7.73
CA PRO A 531 13.21 -12.77 -8.89
C PRO A 531 11.83 -12.92 -9.51
N ASP A 532 11.19 -11.80 -9.89
CA ASP A 532 9.88 -11.80 -10.54
C ASP A 532 10.05 -11.65 -12.05
N VAL A 533 9.65 -12.66 -12.80
CA VAL A 533 9.92 -12.78 -14.24
C VAL A 533 8.92 -11.98 -15.06
N LEU A 534 7.61 -12.18 -14.84
CA LEU A 534 6.58 -11.45 -15.57
C LEU A 534 6.62 -9.96 -15.26
N CYS A 535 6.69 -9.62 -13.98
CA CYS A 535 6.81 -8.23 -13.54
C CYS A 535 8.00 -7.52 -14.20
N SER A 536 9.16 -8.19 -14.26
CA SER A 536 10.36 -7.66 -14.94
C SER A 536 10.13 -7.51 -16.44
N ALA A 537 9.53 -8.48 -17.11
CA ALA A 537 9.27 -8.41 -18.55
C ALA A 537 8.36 -7.22 -18.91
N LEU A 538 7.42 -6.87 -18.03
CA LEU A 538 6.45 -5.79 -18.22
C LEU A 538 6.91 -4.43 -17.66
N THR A 539 8.17 -4.33 -17.22
CA THR A 539 8.79 -3.09 -16.77
C THR A 539 9.85 -2.64 -17.79
N GLU A 540 9.76 -1.39 -18.24
CA GLU A 540 10.61 -0.84 -19.27
C GLU A 540 12.09 -0.94 -18.89
N ASP A 541 12.89 -1.25 -19.89
CA ASP A 541 14.33 -1.43 -19.89
C ASP A 541 14.84 -2.78 -19.33
N CYS A 542 14.04 -3.51 -18.53
CA CYS A 542 14.45 -4.83 -18.04
C CYS A 542 14.80 -5.80 -19.16
N ILE A 543 13.96 -5.92 -20.18
CA ILE A 543 14.25 -6.75 -21.38
C ILE A 543 15.46 -6.20 -22.14
N GLY A 544 15.54 -4.87 -22.34
CA GLY A 544 16.66 -4.25 -23.04
C GLY A 544 18.01 -4.50 -22.36
N ARG A 545 18.06 -4.45 -21.05
CA ARG A 545 19.26 -4.71 -20.24
C ARG A 545 19.53 -6.20 -20.01
N GLY A 546 18.51 -7.05 -20.19
CA GLY A 546 18.58 -8.48 -19.85
C GLY A 546 18.70 -8.70 -18.32
N LYS A 547 18.01 -7.92 -17.53
CA LYS A 547 18.03 -7.93 -16.06
C LYS A 547 16.63 -7.90 -15.47
N THR A 548 16.44 -8.57 -14.36
CA THR A 548 15.21 -8.43 -13.59
C THR A 548 15.08 -7.03 -12.98
N ILE A 549 13.85 -6.67 -12.61
CA ILE A 549 13.57 -5.42 -11.90
C ILE A 549 14.39 -5.30 -10.61
N LYS A 550 14.62 -6.41 -9.91
CA LYS A 550 15.38 -6.47 -8.66
C LYS A 550 16.89 -6.37 -8.86
N GLU A 551 17.40 -6.69 -10.05
CA GLU A 551 18.80 -6.52 -10.43
C GLU A 551 19.13 -5.12 -10.99
N GLY A 552 18.15 -4.22 -11.00
CA GLY A 552 18.29 -2.88 -11.57
C GLY A 552 18.01 -2.83 -13.07
N GLY A 553 17.08 -3.67 -13.57
CA GLY A 553 16.65 -3.65 -14.97
C GLY A 553 15.77 -2.46 -15.34
N ALA A 554 15.05 -1.87 -14.38
CA ALA A 554 14.12 -0.77 -14.62
C ALA A 554 14.82 0.56 -14.98
N VAL A 555 14.07 1.52 -15.53
CA VAL A 555 14.56 2.87 -15.86
C VAL A 555 14.88 3.65 -14.58
N TYR A 556 13.99 3.61 -13.59
CA TYR A 556 14.12 4.30 -12.32
C TYR A 556 14.14 3.31 -11.15
N ASP A 557 14.95 3.63 -10.13
CA ASP A 557 14.96 2.87 -8.90
C ASP A 557 15.19 3.79 -7.71
N PHE A 558 14.22 3.83 -6.80
CA PHE A 558 14.26 4.60 -5.56
C PHE A 558 13.70 3.74 -4.43
N ILE A 559 14.09 4.04 -3.21
CA ILE A 559 13.59 3.39 -2.00
C ILE A 559 13.14 4.43 -0.98
N SER A 560 11.97 4.22 -0.39
CA SER A 560 11.38 5.14 0.57
C SER A 560 11.52 4.60 1.99
N GLY A 561 12.15 5.36 2.88
CA GLY A 561 12.17 5.10 4.32
C GLY A 561 10.91 5.65 4.98
N LEU A 562 10.31 4.90 5.89
CA LEU A 562 9.07 5.26 6.56
C LEU A 562 9.26 5.56 8.04
N GLN A 563 8.38 6.38 8.62
CA GLN A 563 8.37 6.73 10.03
C GLN A 563 6.97 6.63 10.64
N VAL A 564 6.89 6.57 11.97
CA VAL A 564 5.64 6.68 12.74
C VAL A 564 5.82 7.60 13.95
N GLY A 565 4.73 8.27 14.33
CA GLY A 565 4.65 9.04 15.56
C GLY A 565 5.36 10.39 15.51
N ILE A 566 5.51 11.00 14.33
CA ILE A 566 6.17 12.30 14.21
C ILE A 566 5.46 13.39 15.03
N ALA A 567 4.12 13.39 15.05
CA ALA A 567 3.34 14.33 15.85
C ALA A 567 3.55 14.13 17.35
N ASN A 568 3.55 12.87 17.82
CA ASN A 568 3.85 12.55 19.22
C ASN A 568 5.26 12.98 19.62
N MET A 569 6.23 12.84 18.71
CA MET A 569 7.60 13.31 18.94
C MET A 569 7.64 14.82 19.13
N ALA A 570 7.00 15.58 18.23
CA ALA A 570 6.98 17.03 18.31
C ALA A 570 6.26 17.54 19.55
N ASP A 571 5.10 16.98 19.86
CA ASP A 571 4.31 17.32 21.04
C ASP A 571 5.06 17.02 22.32
N SER A 572 5.82 15.91 22.36
CA SER A 572 6.70 15.55 23.48
C SER A 572 7.83 16.54 23.65
N LEU A 573 8.51 16.91 22.56
CA LEU A 573 9.61 17.88 22.60
C LEU A 573 9.13 19.27 23.03
N ALA A 574 7.97 19.72 22.53
CA ALA A 574 7.37 20.98 22.91
C ALA A 574 7.00 21.01 24.39
N ALA A 575 6.45 19.90 24.91
CA ALA A 575 6.12 19.78 26.33
C ALA A 575 7.38 19.81 27.22
N ILE A 576 8.41 19.03 26.88
CA ILE A 576 9.68 19.03 27.60
C ILE A 576 10.33 20.41 27.56
N LYS A 577 10.47 21.01 26.39
CA LYS A 577 11.10 22.32 26.22
C LYS A 577 10.41 23.36 27.09
N LYS A 578 9.10 23.49 26.97
CA LYS A 578 8.32 24.51 27.66
C LYS A 578 8.20 24.25 29.17
N LEU A 579 7.71 23.08 29.55
CA LEU A 579 7.30 22.82 30.96
C LEU A 579 8.48 22.44 31.85
N VAL A 580 9.51 21.79 31.30
CA VAL A 580 10.68 21.34 32.08
C VAL A 580 11.79 22.39 32.06
N PHE A 581 12.24 22.84 30.90
CA PHE A 581 13.44 23.66 30.80
C PHE A 581 13.16 25.17 30.82
N GLU A 582 12.08 25.66 30.21
CA GLU A 582 11.76 27.10 30.15
C GLU A 582 10.96 27.55 31.38
N GLU A 583 9.78 27.00 31.60
CA GLU A 583 8.89 27.39 32.70
C GLU A 583 9.24 26.70 34.05
N ARG A 584 9.95 25.59 34.02
CA ARG A 584 10.38 24.80 35.19
C ARG A 584 9.22 24.43 36.10
N LYS A 585 8.06 24.12 35.52
CA LYS A 585 6.87 23.67 36.25
C LYS A 585 6.96 22.20 36.68
N ILE A 586 7.76 21.43 35.99
CA ILE A 586 8.01 20.00 36.17
C ILE A 586 9.52 19.80 36.08
N THR A 587 10.10 19.07 37.03
CA THR A 587 11.52 18.69 36.94
C THR A 587 11.72 17.53 35.96
N PRO A 588 12.93 17.35 35.37
CA PRO A 588 13.22 16.18 34.59
C PRO A 588 12.92 14.84 35.30
N GLU A 589 13.21 14.75 36.58
CA GLU A 589 12.96 13.57 37.42
C GLU A 589 11.46 13.31 37.58
N GLU A 590 10.65 14.33 37.91
CA GLU A 590 9.20 14.19 38.04
C GLU A 590 8.56 13.72 36.74
N LEU A 591 8.96 14.28 35.56
CA LEU A 591 8.47 13.85 34.26
C LEU A 591 8.88 12.39 33.98
N TRP A 592 10.14 12.04 34.24
CA TRP A 592 10.62 10.68 34.02
C TRP A 592 9.86 9.66 34.85
N ASN A 593 9.64 9.96 36.15
CA ASN A 593 8.89 9.10 37.05
C ASN A 593 7.42 8.97 36.62
N ALA A 594 6.79 10.03 36.10
CA ALA A 594 5.43 9.99 35.57
C ALA A 594 5.31 9.09 34.31
N ILE A 595 6.33 9.10 33.46
CA ILE A 595 6.41 8.20 32.28
C ILE A 595 6.57 6.75 32.73
N LEU A 596 7.44 6.48 33.70
CA LEU A 596 7.64 5.13 34.23
C LEU A 596 6.38 4.58 34.93
N ASP A 597 5.59 5.44 35.54
CA ASP A 597 4.32 5.14 36.21
C ASP A 597 3.13 5.02 35.24
N ASP A 598 3.34 5.25 33.92
CA ASP A 598 2.28 5.28 32.91
C ASP A 598 1.11 6.21 33.28
N TYR A 599 1.40 7.31 33.97
CA TYR A 599 0.41 8.29 34.43
C TYR A 599 -0.73 7.68 35.25
N THR A 600 -0.43 6.72 36.12
CA THR A 600 -1.43 6.02 36.95
C THR A 600 -1.67 6.64 38.31
N SER A 601 -0.65 7.17 38.95
CA SER A 601 -0.77 7.86 40.25
C SER A 601 -1.38 9.26 40.10
N LYS A 602 -1.95 9.80 41.15
CA LYS A 602 -2.53 11.16 41.15
C LYS A 602 -1.53 12.25 40.73
N GLU A 603 -0.28 12.12 41.16
CA GLU A 603 0.77 13.07 40.83
C GLU A 603 1.13 12.96 39.33
N SER A 604 1.29 11.73 38.82
CA SER A 604 1.56 11.48 37.42
C SER A 604 0.40 11.92 36.51
N GLN A 605 -0.86 11.75 36.95
CA GLN A 605 -2.04 12.25 36.26
C GLN A 605 -2.05 13.79 36.16
N ARG A 606 -1.68 14.48 37.24
CA ARG A 606 -1.52 15.95 37.24
C ARG A 606 -0.48 16.39 36.20
N ILE A 607 0.65 15.68 36.15
CA ILE A 607 1.69 15.94 35.14
C ILE A 607 1.14 15.67 33.74
N GLN A 608 0.43 14.57 33.54
CA GLN A 608 -0.20 14.24 32.24
C GLN A 608 -1.16 15.36 31.78
N GLU A 609 -2.00 15.87 32.66
CA GLU A 609 -2.91 17.00 32.36
C GLU A 609 -2.13 18.25 31.92
N MET A 610 -1.01 18.57 32.57
CA MET A 610 -0.14 19.67 32.18
C MET A 610 0.49 19.45 30.80
N LEU A 611 1.00 18.23 30.53
CA LEU A 611 1.59 17.86 29.24
C LEU A 611 0.57 17.99 28.10
N ILE A 612 -0.68 17.61 28.32
CA ILE A 612 -1.75 17.66 27.34
C ILE A 612 -2.25 19.11 27.11
N ASN A 613 -2.46 19.86 28.16
CA ASN A 613 -3.20 21.13 28.10
C ASN A 613 -2.32 22.37 28.07
N ASP A 614 -1.14 22.37 28.72
CA ASP A 614 -0.31 23.57 28.87
C ASP A 614 0.81 23.66 27.82
N ALA A 615 1.15 22.54 27.14
CA ALA A 615 2.12 22.53 26.06
C ALA A 615 1.47 22.77 24.68
N PRO A 616 2.12 23.48 23.76
CA PRO A 616 1.62 23.64 22.40
C PRO A 616 1.62 22.29 21.68
N LYS A 617 0.69 22.13 20.71
CA LYS A 617 0.49 20.88 19.97
C LYS A 617 0.58 21.10 18.46
N TYR A 618 1.22 20.17 17.76
CA TYR A 618 1.28 20.10 16.32
C TYR A 618 -0.13 20.00 15.71
N GLY A 619 -0.30 20.59 14.53
CA GLY A 619 -1.59 20.62 13.84
C GLY A 619 -2.46 21.83 14.20
N ASN A 620 -1.94 22.79 14.96
CA ASN A 620 -2.64 24.00 15.40
C ASN A 620 -2.06 25.31 14.84
N ASP A 621 -1.22 25.26 13.80
CA ASP A 621 -0.54 26.42 13.21
C ASP A 621 0.26 27.21 14.26
N ILE A 622 1.09 26.49 15.02
CA ILE A 622 1.97 27.07 16.03
C ILE A 622 3.42 26.82 15.59
N ASP A 623 4.09 27.88 15.11
CA ASP A 623 5.41 27.79 14.50
C ASP A 623 6.45 27.07 15.39
N GLU A 624 6.40 27.28 16.68
CA GLU A 624 7.33 26.69 17.63
C GLU A 624 7.30 25.15 17.61
N VAL A 625 6.12 24.55 17.73
CA VAL A 625 6.01 23.09 17.71
C VAL A 625 6.10 22.53 16.30
N ASP A 626 5.58 23.24 15.30
CA ASP A 626 5.69 22.82 13.91
C ASP A 626 7.15 22.78 13.43
N GLN A 627 8.01 23.70 13.92
CA GLN A 627 9.45 23.70 13.63
C GLN A 627 10.17 22.51 14.27
N LEU A 628 9.78 22.05 15.46
CA LEU A 628 10.35 20.85 16.08
C LEU A 628 10.12 19.59 15.23
N VAL A 629 8.94 19.48 14.59
CA VAL A 629 8.68 18.39 13.63
C VAL A 629 9.68 18.43 12.48
N VAL A 630 9.88 19.62 11.91
CA VAL A 630 10.80 19.83 10.77
C VAL A 630 12.24 19.49 11.17
N ASP A 631 12.68 19.97 12.34
CA ASP A 631 14.05 19.75 12.83
C ASP A 631 14.36 18.26 13.01
N VAL A 632 13.47 17.53 13.66
CA VAL A 632 13.65 16.07 13.87
C VAL A 632 13.59 15.31 12.56
N TYR A 633 12.66 15.69 11.67
CA TYR A 633 12.52 14.98 10.41
C TYR A 633 13.70 15.22 9.47
N ASN A 634 14.27 16.42 9.49
CA ASN A 634 15.50 16.72 8.75
C ASN A 634 16.69 15.88 9.21
N ILE A 635 16.83 15.58 10.51
CA ILE A 635 17.90 14.68 11.00
C ILE A 635 17.78 13.30 10.30
N TYR A 636 16.57 12.78 10.22
CA TYR A 636 16.30 11.50 9.54
C TYR A 636 16.58 11.57 8.04
N ILE A 637 16.08 12.60 7.34
CA ILE A 637 16.30 12.81 5.91
C ILE A 637 17.80 12.95 5.60
N ASP A 638 18.50 13.78 6.35
CA ASP A 638 19.94 14.04 6.14
C ASP A 638 20.79 12.80 6.36
N GLU A 639 20.42 11.96 7.32
CA GLU A 639 21.13 10.70 7.53
C GLU A 639 20.86 9.72 6.40
N MET A 640 19.60 9.54 6.01
CA MET A 640 19.21 8.62 4.94
C MET A 640 19.86 8.94 3.59
N LYS A 641 19.95 10.21 3.24
CA LYS A 641 20.59 10.68 1.99
C LYS A 641 22.04 10.27 1.83
N LYS A 642 22.75 9.93 2.91
CA LYS A 642 24.15 9.49 2.86
C LYS A 642 24.32 8.11 2.24
N TYR A 643 23.28 7.31 2.18
CA TYR A 643 23.36 5.90 1.83
C TYR A 643 22.66 5.61 0.49
N PRO A 644 23.38 5.07 -0.51
CA PRO A 644 22.75 4.57 -1.72
C PRO A 644 21.92 3.32 -1.42
N ASN A 645 21.01 2.98 -2.33
CA ASN A 645 20.36 1.69 -2.29
C ASN A 645 21.16 0.61 -3.06
N THR A 646 20.70 -0.63 -3.03
CA THR A 646 21.40 -1.77 -3.64
C THR A 646 21.51 -1.70 -5.16
N ARG A 647 20.76 -0.85 -5.85
CA ARG A 647 20.79 -0.69 -7.33
C ARG A 647 21.65 0.50 -7.79
N TYR A 648 22.23 1.25 -6.86
CA TYR A 648 23.10 2.37 -7.20
C TYR A 648 24.26 1.95 -8.12
N GLY A 649 24.42 2.67 -9.24
CA GLY A 649 25.46 2.36 -10.22
C GLY A 649 25.24 1.12 -11.08
N ARG A 650 24.10 0.43 -10.95
CA ARG A 650 23.78 -0.82 -11.68
C ARG A 650 22.93 -0.61 -12.95
N GLY A 651 22.57 0.62 -13.26
CA GLY A 651 21.86 0.98 -14.48
C GLY A 651 20.69 1.96 -14.31
N PRO A 652 19.80 1.81 -13.31
CA PRO A 652 18.69 2.74 -13.13
C PRO A 652 19.13 4.16 -12.79
N ILE A 653 18.31 5.12 -13.19
CA ILE A 653 18.35 6.48 -12.66
C ILE A 653 17.87 6.45 -11.21
N GLY A 654 18.56 7.15 -10.32
CA GLY A 654 18.28 7.17 -8.89
C GLY A 654 19.27 6.32 -8.12
N GLY A 655 18.85 5.17 -7.61
CA GLY A 655 19.68 4.36 -6.71
C GLY A 655 19.86 5.01 -5.34
N ILE A 656 18.96 5.92 -4.96
CA ILE A 656 19.00 6.72 -3.74
C ILE A 656 17.81 6.41 -2.83
N ARG A 657 17.88 6.94 -1.61
CA ARG A 657 16.85 6.85 -0.58
C ARG A 657 16.20 8.21 -0.37
N TYR A 658 14.89 8.21 -0.15
CA TYR A 658 14.15 9.39 0.28
C TYR A 658 13.15 9.02 1.41
N ALA A 659 12.60 10.02 2.07
CA ALA A 659 11.65 9.81 3.16
C ALA A 659 10.22 9.65 2.65
N GLY A 660 9.39 9.01 3.47
CA GLY A 660 7.95 8.90 3.34
C GLY A 660 7.28 8.90 4.71
N THR A 661 5.98 9.18 4.74
CA THR A 661 5.21 9.19 5.98
C THR A 661 4.07 8.16 5.99
N SER A 662 4.00 7.28 4.99
CA SER A 662 2.94 6.26 4.94
C SER A 662 3.07 5.29 6.11
N SER A 663 2.12 5.33 7.04
CA SER A 663 2.18 4.48 8.24
C SER A 663 1.40 3.18 8.11
N ILE A 664 0.50 3.08 7.10
CA ILE A 664 -0.54 2.03 7.10
C ILE A 664 -1.21 1.98 8.50
N SER A 665 -1.46 0.83 9.11
CA SER A 665 -1.83 0.75 10.53
C SER A 665 -0.65 0.50 11.48
N ALA A 666 0.60 0.70 11.00
CA ALA A 666 1.79 0.46 11.81
C ALA A 666 1.88 1.39 13.04
N ASN A 667 1.24 2.56 13.01
CA ASN A 667 1.08 3.43 14.18
C ASN A 667 0.43 2.69 15.36
N VAL A 668 -0.49 1.76 15.12
CA VAL A 668 -1.12 0.92 16.15
C VAL A 668 -0.12 -0.08 16.70
N GLY A 669 0.49 -0.91 15.84
CA GLY A 669 1.47 -1.91 16.26
C GLY A 669 2.71 -1.32 16.91
N GLN A 670 3.26 -0.26 16.35
CA GLN A 670 4.41 0.46 16.89
C GLN A 670 4.08 1.19 18.22
N GLY A 671 2.86 1.71 18.34
CA GLY A 671 2.35 2.30 19.57
C GLY A 671 2.23 1.28 20.70
N TYR A 672 1.79 0.05 20.37
CA TYR A 672 1.76 -1.06 21.32
C TYR A 672 3.15 -1.40 21.86
N GLY A 673 4.18 -1.33 21.03
CA GLY A 673 5.59 -1.52 21.40
C GLY A 673 6.25 -0.28 22.03
N THR A 674 5.52 0.79 22.35
CA THR A 674 6.06 2.05 22.87
C THR A 674 5.48 2.37 24.24
N MET A 675 6.34 2.62 25.22
CA MET A 675 5.97 3.04 26.57
C MET A 675 5.32 4.43 26.58
N ALA A 676 4.84 4.91 27.73
CA ALA A 676 4.27 6.25 27.87
C ALA A 676 5.23 7.34 27.35
N THR A 677 4.70 8.40 26.74
CA THR A 677 5.49 9.46 26.08
C THR A 677 5.22 10.84 26.67
N PRO A 678 6.20 11.76 26.61
CA PRO A 678 6.12 13.09 27.22
C PRO A 678 5.02 14.02 26.66
N ASP A 679 4.31 13.65 25.58
CA ASP A 679 3.12 14.35 25.12
C ASP A 679 1.85 14.04 25.93
N GLY A 680 1.95 13.12 26.90
CA GLY A 680 0.86 12.64 27.74
C GLY A 680 0.18 11.36 27.24
N ARG A 681 0.69 10.72 26.15
CA ARG A 681 0.20 9.44 25.64
C ARG A 681 0.58 8.31 26.59
N LYS A 682 -0.36 7.42 26.89
CA LYS A 682 -0.13 6.22 27.71
C LYS A 682 0.61 5.13 26.94
N ALA A 683 1.29 4.26 27.67
CA ALA A 683 1.94 3.08 27.11
C ALA A 683 0.94 2.19 26.35
N HIS A 684 1.42 1.51 25.31
CA HIS A 684 0.67 0.52 24.54
C HIS A 684 -0.59 1.06 23.83
N THR A 685 -0.69 2.39 23.64
CA THR A 685 -1.74 3.03 22.85
C THR A 685 -1.20 3.44 21.47
N PRO A 686 -2.04 3.59 20.44
CA PRO A 686 -1.60 4.01 19.11
C PRO A 686 -0.80 5.31 19.10
N LEU A 687 0.16 5.42 18.18
CA LEU A 687 0.83 6.65 17.82
C LEU A 687 0.03 7.39 16.73
N ALA A 688 0.38 8.64 16.44
CA ALA A 688 -0.19 9.37 15.32
C ALA A 688 0.24 8.74 13.98
N GLU A 689 -0.70 8.65 13.05
CA GLU A 689 -0.47 8.08 11.72
C GLU A 689 0.07 9.13 10.73
N GLY A 690 0.99 8.71 9.87
CA GLY A 690 1.56 9.54 8.81
C GLY A 690 2.14 10.86 9.30
N CYS A 691 1.64 11.97 8.77
CA CYS A 691 1.93 13.33 9.24
C CYS A 691 0.71 14.00 9.91
N SER A 692 -0.32 13.22 10.23
CA SER A 692 -1.51 13.71 10.93
C SER A 692 -1.15 14.12 12.36
N PRO A 693 -1.86 15.10 12.95
CA PRO A 693 -1.72 15.44 14.36
C PRO A 693 -2.05 14.26 15.29
N ALA A 694 -1.55 14.29 16.50
CA ALA A 694 -1.95 13.33 17.52
C ALA A 694 -3.45 13.44 17.82
N HIS A 695 -4.08 12.31 18.16
CA HIS A 695 -5.53 12.20 18.34
C HIS A 695 -6.08 13.24 19.30
N ALA A 696 -7.11 13.97 18.87
CA ALA A 696 -7.79 15.03 19.63
C ALA A 696 -6.91 16.23 20.04
N MET A 697 -5.70 16.39 19.46
CA MET A 697 -4.79 17.49 19.79
C MET A 697 -4.93 18.68 18.80
N ASP A 698 -5.48 18.47 17.61
CA ASP A 698 -5.71 19.51 16.58
C ASP A 698 -7.04 20.24 16.81
N LYS A 699 -7.00 21.22 17.71
CA LYS A 699 -8.19 21.94 18.21
C LYS A 699 -8.59 23.17 17.40
N LYS A 700 -7.73 23.64 16.46
CA LYS A 700 -7.95 24.87 15.68
C LYS A 700 -8.53 24.64 14.27
N GLY A 701 -9.01 23.42 14.00
CA GLY A 701 -9.69 23.06 12.76
C GLY A 701 -8.76 22.75 11.57
N PRO A 702 -9.33 22.33 10.41
CA PRO A 702 -8.59 21.74 9.30
C PRO A 702 -7.62 22.72 8.63
N THR A 703 -7.92 24.03 8.62
CA THR A 703 -7.00 25.03 8.06
C THR A 703 -5.69 25.11 8.85
N ALA A 704 -5.75 25.03 10.17
CA ALA A 704 -4.56 25.02 11.01
C ALA A 704 -3.74 23.73 10.80
N VAL A 705 -4.41 22.58 10.69
CA VAL A 705 -3.75 21.31 10.35
C VAL A 705 -2.99 21.41 9.03
N PHE A 706 -3.65 21.92 7.98
CA PHE A 706 -3.02 22.08 6.66
C PHE A 706 -1.79 23.00 6.69
N LYS A 707 -1.83 24.08 7.45
CA LYS A 707 -0.68 24.98 7.62
C LYS A 707 0.46 24.29 8.37
N SER A 708 0.19 23.58 9.47
CA SER A 708 1.22 22.84 10.20
C SER A 708 1.88 21.78 9.33
N VAL A 709 1.09 20.95 8.63
CA VAL A 709 1.61 19.91 7.73
C VAL A 709 2.43 20.50 6.59
N SER A 710 2.05 21.65 6.07
CA SER A 710 2.73 22.30 4.95
C SER A 710 4.11 22.85 5.30
N LYS A 711 4.46 22.94 6.58
CA LYS A 711 5.80 23.35 7.03
C LYS A 711 6.82 22.21 6.95
N LEU A 712 6.36 20.95 6.84
CA LEU A 712 7.24 19.81 6.60
C LEU A 712 8.04 20.01 5.31
N PRO A 713 9.25 19.44 5.19
CA PRO A 713 10.05 19.49 3.97
C PRO A 713 9.45 18.58 2.88
N ILE A 714 8.23 18.92 2.42
CA ILE A 714 7.36 18.06 1.58
C ILE A 714 8.06 17.63 0.29
N HIS A 715 8.83 18.51 -0.34
CA HIS A 715 9.59 18.22 -1.56
C HIS A 715 10.68 17.15 -1.37
N GLU A 716 11.17 16.97 -0.13
CA GLU A 716 12.13 15.92 0.23
C GLU A 716 11.44 14.60 0.62
N ILE A 717 10.15 14.66 0.99
CA ILE A 717 9.37 13.49 1.39
C ILE A 717 8.67 12.89 0.16
N THR A 718 9.46 12.54 -0.86
CA THR A 718 8.97 12.06 -2.16
C THR A 718 8.29 10.68 -2.06
N GLY A 719 8.54 9.94 -0.99
CA GLY A 719 7.88 8.66 -0.70
C GLY A 719 6.42 8.74 -0.27
N GLY A 720 5.83 9.95 -0.31
CA GLY A 720 4.44 10.19 0.04
C GLY A 720 4.24 10.82 1.42
N VAL A 721 3.39 11.83 1.48
CA VAL A 721 3.03 12.55 2.71
C VAL A 721 1.57 12.28 3.03
N LEU A 722 1.32 11.34 3.95
CA LEU A 722 -0.02 10.90 4.31
C LEU A 722 -0.66 11.86 5.31
N LEU A 723 -1.80 12.45 4.93
CA LEU A 723 -2.63 13.25 5.82
C LEU A 723 -4.07 12.73 5.82
N ASN A 724 -4.56 12.34 6.99
CA ASN A 724 -5.95 11.99 7.24
C ASN A 724 -6.74 13.20 7.76
N GLN A 725 -7.97 13.34 7.27
CA GLN A 725 -8.98 14.23 7.83
C GLN A 725 -10.25 13.41 8.11
N LYS A 726 -10.92 13.68 9.22
CA LYS A 726 -12.20 13.06 9.54
C LYS A 726 -13.27 14.12 9.67
N VAL A 727 -14.36 13.94 8.94
CA VAL A 727 -15.53 14.85 8.94
C VAL A 727 -16.81 14.04 9.08
N THR A 728 -17.85 14.65 9.65
CA THR A 728 -19.14 13.96 9.79
C THR A 728 -19.96 14.03 8.50
N PRO A 729 -20.79 13.01 8.21
CA PRO A 729 -21.71 13.06 7.08
C PRO A 729 -22.69 14.24 7.14
N GLN A 730 -23.11 14.61 8.35
CA GLN A 730 -24.01 15.75 8.58
C GLN A 730 -23.37 17.07 8.16
N LEU A 731 -22.08 17.21 8.37
CA LEU A 731 -21.32 18.39 7.95
C LEU A 731 -21.39 18.57 6.42
N LEU A 732 -21.18 17.49 5.67
CA LEU A 732 -21.15 17.48 4.20
C LEU A 732 -22.56 17.40 3.55
N SER A 733 -23.62 17.31 4.33
CA SER A 733 -24.98 17.33 3.78
C SER A 733 -25.42 18.72 3.30
N LYS A 734 -24.71 19.77 3.68
CA LYS A 734 -24.97 21.16 3.27
C LYS A 734 -24.04 21.53 2.10
N GLU A 735 -24.60 22.08 1.04
CA GLU A 735 -23.83 22.50 -0.15
C GLU A 735 -22.74 23.53 0.21
N GLU A 736 -23.05 24.50 1.08
CA GLU A 736 -22.08 25.47 1.60
C GLU A 736 -20.82 24.81 2.18
N ASN A 737 -20.97 23.69 2.89
CA ASN A 737 -19.84 22.99 3.50
C ASN A 737 -19.05 22.16 2.46
N LYS A 738 -19.72 21.68 1.40
CA LYS A 738 -19.03 21.08 0.26
C LYS A 738 -18.12 22.10 -0.43
N GLU A 739 -18.63 23.31 -0.67
CA GLU A 739 -17.84 24.41 -1.23
C GLU A 739 -16.64 24.77 -0.33
N LYS A 740 -16.80 24.74 1.00
CA LYS A 740 -15.69 24.94 1.95
C LYS A 740 -14.63 23.83 1.83
N ILE A 741 -15.02 22.56 1.71
CA ILE A 741 -14.07 21.46 1.49
C ILE A 741 -13.32 21.65 0.16
N GLU A 742 -14.02 22.01 -0.90
CA GLU A 742 -13.40 22.33 -2.19
C GLU A 742 -12.34 23.45 -2.04
N MET A 743 -12.70 24.54 -1.35
CA MET A 743 -11.79 25.66 -1.09
C MET A 743 -10.61 25.25 -0.21
N LEU A 744 -10.82 24.38 0.78
CA LEU A 744 -9.76 23.84 1.64
C LEU A 744 -8.76 23.02 0.83
N ILE A 745 -9.23 22.08 -0.01
CA ILE A 745 -8.38 21.26 -0.90
C ILE A 745 -7.58 22.18 -1.85
N LYS A 746 -8.24 23.13 -2.51
CA LYS A 746 -7.59 24.10 -3.39
C LYS A 746 -6.54 24.95 -2.67
N THR A 747 -6.83 25.39 -1.46
CA THR A 747 -5.89 26.20 -0.67
C THR A 747 -4.70 25.38 -0.23
N PHE A 748 -4.94 24.16 0.26
CA PHE A 748 -3.90 23.23 0.68
C PHE A 748 -2.92 22.91 -0.46
N PHE A 749 -3.45 22.64 -1.65
CA PHE A 749 -2.62 22.26 -2.78
C PHE A 749 -1.99 23.44 -3.51
N ASN A 750 -2.76 24.49 -3.83
CA ASN A 750 -2.25 25.60 -4.63
C ASN A 750 -1.35 26.56 -3.84
N ARG A 751 -1.75 26.89 -2.60
CA ARG A 751 -1.06 27.90 -1.78
C ARG A 751 -0.05 27.29 -0.81
N LEU A 752 -0.47 26.23 -0.10
CA LEU A 752 0.32 25.63 0.96
C LEU A 752 1.24 24.51 0.46
N LYS A 753 1.09 24.10 -0.81
CA LYS A 753 1.91 23.04 -1.42
C LYS A 753 1.86 21.69 -0.70
N GLY A 754 0.70 21.37 -0.11
CA GLY A 754 0.46 20.06 0.46
C GLY A 754 0.59 18.95 -0.59
N TYR A 755 0.99 17.76 -0.16
CA TYR A 755 1.25 16.62 -1.05
C TYR A 755 -0.01 15.80 -1.33
N HIS A 756 -0.72 15.42 -0.26
CA HIS A 756 -1.83 14.47 -0.30
C HIS A 756 -2.80 14.76 0.85
N VAL A 757 -4.08 14.52 0.61
CA VAL A 757 -5.12 14.49 1.64
C VAL A 757 -6.17 13.44 1.32
N GLN A 758 -6.66 12.77 2.36
CA GLN A 758 -7.77 11.82 2.30
C GLN A 758 -8.75 12.05 3.45
N TYR A 759 -10.01 11.65 3.24
CA TYR A 759 -11.09 11.95 4.18
C TYR A 759 -11.81 10.68 4.65
N ASN A 760 -12.00 10.56 5.96
CA ASN A 760 -13.00 9.70 6.57
C ASN A 760 -14.30 10.49 6.75
N VAL A 761 -15.36 10.10 6.07
CA VAL A 761 -16.68 10.74 6.20
C VAL A 761 -17.59 9.83 7.03
N VAL A 762 -17.36 9.84 8.34
CA VAL A 762 -18.04 8.99 9.32
C VAL A 762 -18.07 9.69 10.67
N SER A 763 -19.14 9.52 11.45
CA SER A 763 -19.22 10.07 12.80
C SER A 763 -18.69 9.08 13.85
N LYS A 764 -18.23 9.61 14.97
CA LYS A 764 -17.76 8.80 16.11
C LYS A 764 -18.89 7.91 16.65
N GLU A 765 -20.13 8.42 16.66
CA GLU A 765 -21.30 7.66 17.11
C GLU A 765 -21.54 6.45 16.22
N THR A 766 -21.42 6.60 14.88
CA THR A 766 -21.55 5.48 13.94
C THR A 766 -20.48 4.43 14.17
N LEU A 767 -19.23 4.86 14.41
CA LEU A 767 -18.11 3.93 14.66
C LEU A 767 -18.29 3.17 15.98
N LEU A 768 -18.75 3.84 17.04
CA LEU A 768 -19.03 3.21 18.33
C LEU A 768 -20.21 2.23 18.23
N ASP A 769 -21.27 2.59 17.49
CA ASP A 769 -22.39 1.68 17.24
C ASP A 769 -21.96 0.46 16.41
N ALA A 770 -21.10 0.67 15.39
CA ALA A 770 -20.55 -0.42 14.59
C ALA A 770 -19.64 -1.36 15.39
N GLN A 771 -18.87 -0.84 16.35
CA GLN A 771 -18.07 -1.65 17.24
C GLN A 771 -18.94 -2.48 18.21
N ALA A 772 -20.05 -1.90 18.69
CA ALA A 772 -20.98 -2.57 19.60
C ALA A 772 -21.92 -3.54 18.87
N HIS A 773 -22.30 -3.24 17.61
CA HIS A 773 -23.28 -3.97 16.81
C HIS A 773 -22.77 -4.23 15.40
N PRO A 774 -21.69 -5.01 15.21
CA PRO A 774 -21.07 -5.23 13.91
C PRO A 774 -22.00 -5.82 12.86
N GLU A 775 -22.98 -6.60 13.27
CA GLU A 775 -23.97 -7.21 12.38
C GLU A 775 -24.88 -6.19 11.66
N LYS A 776 -25.01 -4.98 12.20
CA LYS A 776 -25.80 -3.89 11.60
C LYS A 776 -24.98 -3.04 10.62
N HIS A 777 -23.66 -3.18 10.63
CA HIS A 777 -22.72 -2.32 9.91
C HIS A 777 -21.74 -3.14 9.08
N LYS A 778 -22.19 -4.25 8.48
CA LYS A 778 -21.33 -5.17 7.72
C LYS A 778 -20.64 -4.50 6.53
N ASP A 779 -21.27 -3.49 5.95
CA ASP A 779 -20.82 -2.76 4.78
C ASP A 779 -20.15 -1.40 5.12
N LEU A 780 -19.90 -1.12 6.41
CA LEU A 780 -19.23 0.11 6.83
C LEU A 780 -17.74 0.06 6.43
N ILE A 781 -17.37 0.94 5.53
CA ILE A 781 -15.99 1.11 5.09
C ILE A 781 -15.40 2.33 5.79
N VAL A 782 -14.15 2.24 6.19
CA VAL A 782 -13.39 3.34 6.79
C VAL A 782 -12.05 3.50 6.11
N ARG A 783 -11.52 4.74 6.10
CA ARG A 783 -10.15 5.00 5.68
C ARG A 783 -9.20 4.78 6.84
N VAL A 784 -8.31 3.83 6.73
CA VAL A 784 -7.32 3.54 7.77
C VAL A 784 -6.15 4.51 7.66
N ALA A 785 -5.21 4.27 6.78
CA ALA A 785 -4.13 5.20 6.44
C ALA A 785 -3.56 4.82 5.08
N GLY A 786 -3.98 5.56 4.03
CA GLY A 786 -3.61 5.28 2.65
C GLY A 786 -4.44 4.19 1.96
N TYR A 787 -5.32 3.53 2.68
CA TYR A 787 -6.23 2.49 2.16
C TYR A 787 -7.54 2.46 2.95
N SER A 788 -8.55 1.84 2.36
CA SER A 788 -9.84 1.60 2.99
C SER A 788 -10.03 0.14 3.35
N ALA A 789 -10.79 -0.13 4.42
CA ALA A 789 -11.15 -1.48 4.86
C ALA A 789 -12.58 -1.49 5.41
N PHE A 790 -13.20 -2.66 5.46
CA PHE A 790 -14.42 -2.83 6.25
C PHE A 790 -14.09 -2.67 7.73
N PHE A 791 -14.85 -1.86 8.44
CA PHE A 791 -14.57 -1.55 9.84
C PHE A 791 -14.59 -2.81 10.74
N ASN A 792 -15.51 -3.74 10.44
CA ASN A 792 -15.70 -4.93 11.26
C ASN A 792 -14.61 -6.02 11.11
N VAL A 793 -13.76 -5.93 10.07
CA VAL A 793 -12.63 -6.87 9.92
C VAL A 793 -11.35 -6.39 10.62
N LEU A 794 -11.35 -5.13 11.07
CA LEU A 794 -10.23 -4.54 11.78
C LEU A 794 -10.16 -5.05 13.22
N SER A 795 -8.95 -5.19 13.75
CA SER A 795 -8.74 -5.44 15.18
C SER A 795 -9.32 -4.31 16.03
N LYS A 796 -9.72 -4.64 17.27
CA LYS A 796 -10.26 -3.64 18.19
C LYS A 796 -9.32 -2.44 18.36
N ALA A 797 -8.02 -2.66 18.47
CA ALA A 797 -7.03 -1.59 18.61
C ALA A 797 -7.02 -0.63 17.40
N THR A 798 -7.17 -1.15 16.18
CA THR A 798 -7.27 -0.32 14.97
C THR A 798 -8.61 0.41 14.89
N GLN A 799 -9.71 -0.22 15.32
CA GLN A 799 -11.01 0.45 15.43
C GLN A 799 -10.95 1.62 16.41
N ASP A 800 -10.35 1.41 17.59
CA ASP A 800 -10.20 2.44 18.62
C ASP A 800 -9.32 3.61 18.13
N ASP A 801 -8.27 3.33 17.35
CA ASP A 801 -7.46 4.35 16.69
C ASP A 801 -8.31 5.26 15.78
N ILE A 802 -9.13 4.67 14.91
CA ILE A 802 -9.99 5.43 13.99
C ILE A 802 -11.09 6.22 14.73
N ILE A 803 -11.65 5.62 15.78
CA ILE A 803 -12.63 6.30 16.66
C ILE A 803 -11.99 7.52 17.32
N GLY A 804 -10.74 7.39 17.77
CA GLY A 804 -10.00 8.44 18.50
C GLY A 804 -9.59 9.66 17.66
N ARG A 805 -9.61 9.57 16.33
CA ARG A 805 -9.21 10.66 15.43
C ARG A 805 -10.17 11.86 15.54
N THR A 806 -9.60 13.06 15.43
CA THR A 806 -10.36 14.32 15.55
C THR A 806 -11.44 14.46 14.46
N GLU A 807 -12.68 14.75 14.86
CA GLU A 807 -13.72 15.17 13.93
C GLU A 807 -13.57 16.65 13.65
N GLN A 808 -13.21 16.99 12.42
CA GLN A 808 -13.03 18.36 11.98
C GLN A 808 -14.36 19.07 11.81
N THR A 809 -14.40 20.35 12.18
CA THR A 809 -15.51 21.29 11.96
C THR A 809 -15.11 22.33 10.92
N LEU A 810 -16.05 22.79 10.07
CA LEU A 810 -15.80 23.75 8.97
C LEU A 810 -16.31 25.14 9.30
#